data_87e39cf8b1b9697add505984995281e5
#
_entry.id   87e39cf8b1b9697add505984995281e5
#
_cell.length_a   1.000
_cell.length_b   1.000
_cell.length_c   1.000
_cell.angle_alpha   90.00
_cell.angle_beta   90.00
_cell.angle_gamma   90.00
#
_symmetry.space_group_name_H-M   'P 1'
#
loop_
_entity.id
_entity.type
_entity.pdbx_description
1 polymer ?
#
loop_
_entity_poly.entity_id
_entity_poly.type
_entity_poly.pdbx_seq_one_letter_code
_entity_poly.pdbx_strand_id
1 'polypeptide(L)'
;MTPAFDEWRVTDATLFQGALEDVYRPIDVALAARNAMEALGIRAPSGDAYVVPLFDGDDPTLSDEYVLFRPEKEQVGWHDTSFGISGRERFVDCADAARTEIGHRVQFWLRDDITPADAALPETDRPPSELAPKEPHAVDESAVLDDLRAFVRTETDAERTAARREYHALGLDESIRRGETAGPFVFAGTTRDEMGDVAFVLQHTEDASLRRDAGLFPGNRCLLDARGGPSWLPLDVELVSVDARHATVRPLDPGIDDETLERTLDECDAWVTSLFNPVPFQRRLDAIDSVADDRKKRALLTGTRPLGFTVNEHAEYDPTPALNEYQRRALVWADAAEDAVCIHGPPGTGKTRTLTAYIHYAATHGQRVLVAAHSNQAVDNLLVGDSTSDDPDPDSLHGLADDAGLSLARAGGNTTNDVVATEYANEPLDGADVVAATTSAAAAFDRNRFDVGVVDEATQASRPATAIVLECARKLVLAGDHKQLPPYSATEHDADADSHASLFEALLERYGDDLAAPLREQYRMHEDIAAFPNREFYDGLLETTDRDEPWTIGGLPALHGVDVRGTERRDVAGNSYANPAEADTVVAEVERLRETGLPAADVGVIAAYTGQVRLLRQRLGDRGYGDVTVDTIDSFQGGEREAVVVSFVRSNDENASGFLELPEEGPRRLNVALTRARKRLVLVGDWETLGTIASHRTPDESCADVYARLADHLDV
;
A
#
# COMPACT_ATOMS: atom_id res chain seq x y z
N MET A 1 -5.52 33.76 -40.04
CA MET A 1 -4.72 32.91 -39.16
C MET A 1 -5.58 31.71 -38.88
N THR A 2 -5.14 30.54 -39.24
CA THR A 2 -5.82 29.27 -38.93
C THR A 2 -5.82 29.13 -37.41
N PRO A 3 -6.92 28.78 -36.77
CA PRO A 3 -6.94 28.59 -35.32
C PRO A 3 -5.92 27.51 -34.89
N ALA A 4 -5.33 27.68 -33.74
CA ALA A 4 -4.29 26.81 -33.25
C ALA A 4 -4.76 25.34 -33.00
N PHE A 5 -6.08 25.11 -32.99
CA PHE A 5 -6.69 23.80 -32.76
C PHE A 5 -7.29 23.17 -34.01
N ASP A 6 -6.48 23.02 -35.03
CA ASP A 6 -6.91 22.26 -36.24
C ASP A 6 -6.85 20.75 -36.06
N GLU A 7 -6.21 20.27 -34.99
CA GLU A 7 -5.95 18.84 -34.75
C GLU A 7 -6.27 18.45 -33.32
N TRP A 8 -7.12 17.47 -33.16
CA TRP A 8 -7.63 16.98 -31.90
C TRP A 8 -7.45 15.47 -31.80
N ARG A 9 -7.27 15.00 -30.60
CA ARG A 9 -7.10 13.61 -30.35
C ARG A 9 -8.13 13.10 -29.37
N VAL A 10 -8.69 11.97 -29.71
CA VAL A 10 -9.58 11.23 -28.84
C VAL A 10 -8.78 10.14 -28.17
N THR A 11 -8.72 10.15 -26.84
CA THR A 11 -7.98 9.18 -26.02
C THR A 11 -8.83 7.98 -25.64
N ASP A 12 -10.16 8.09 -25.73
CA ASP A 12 -11.09 7.00 -25.48
C ASP A 12 -11.48 6.35 -26.81
N ALA A 13 -11.08 5.11 -27.04
CA ALA A 13 -11.34 4.36 -28.27
C ALA A 13 -12.84 4.10 -28.50
N THR A 14 -13.68 4.22 -27.48
CA THR A 14 -15.14 4.14 -27.58
C THR A 14 -15.76 5.39 -28.16
N LEU A 15 -15.02 6.51 -28.16
CA LEU A 15 -15.44 7.72 -28.83
C LEU A 15 -15.35 7.51 -30.35
N PHE A 16 -16.45 7.54 -31.05
CA PHE A 16 -16.53 7.46 -32.53
C PHE A 16 -16.18 6.11 -33.16
N GLN A 17 -16.48 5.00 -32.52
CA GLN A 17 -16.36 3.69 -33.16
C GLN A 17 -16.98 3.68 -34.56
N GLY A 18 -16.25 3.28 -35.54
CA GLY A 18 -16.69 3.19 -36.94
C GLY A 18 -16.56 4.46 -37.78
N ALA A 19 -16.55 5.66 -37.21
CA ALA A 19 -16.35 6.92 -37.96
C ALA A 19 -14.87 7.40 -37.92
N LEU A 20 -14.06 6.84 -37.04
CA LEU A 20 -12.70 7.25 -36.78
C LEU A 20 -11.63 6.16 -36.98
N GLU A 21 -11.98 4.99 -37.52
CA GLU A 21 -10.99 3.95 -37.85
C GLU A 21 -9.88 4.45 -38.80
N ASP A 22 -10.13 5.53 -39.55
CA ASP A 22 -9.13 6.18 -40.41
C ASP A 22 -8.46 7.42 -39.77
N VAL A 23 -8.74 7.77 -38.52
CA VAL A 23 -8.48 9.08 -37.91
C VAL A 23 -7.29 9.12 -36.95
N TYR A 24 -6.49 8.08 -36.90
CA TYR A 24 -5.21 8.10 -36.16
C TYR A 24 -4.09 8.88 -36.87
N ARG A 25 -4.46 9.81 -37.70
CA ARG A 25 -3.54 10.82 -38.21
C ARG A 25 -3.92 12.16 -37.64
N PRO A 26 -2.95 13.10 -37.46
CA PRO A 26 -3.26 14.46 -37.14
C PRO A 26 -4.35 14.98 -38.10
N ILE A 27 -5.53 15.20 -37.60
CA ILE A 27 -6.69 15.58 -38.41
C ILE A 27 -7.22 16.89 -37.91
N ASP A 28 -7.70 17.66 -38.85
CA ASP A 28 -8.68 18.67 -38.63
C ASP A 28 -9.88 18.05 -37.91
N VAL A 29 -9.93 18.15 -36.61
CA VAL A 29 -10.97 17.56 -35.74
C VAL A 29 -12.32 18.17 -36.04
N ALA A 30 -12.36 19.43 -36.46
CA ALA A 30 -13.59 20.05 -36.91
C ALA A 30 -14.15 19.33 -38.13
N LEU A 31 -13.28 18.88 -39.02
CA LEU A 31 -13.69 18.08 -40.22
C LEU A 31 -14.13 16.65 -39.81
N ALA A 32 -13.39 16.02 -38.90
CA ALA A 32 -13.74 14.69 -38.41
C ALA A 32 -15.06 14.71 -37.61
N ALA A 33 -15.24 15.67 -36.73
CA ALA A 33 -16.47 15.87 -35.98
C ALA A 33 -17.65 16.13 -36.93
N ARG A 34 -17.46 16.97 -37.95
CA ARG A 34 -18.51 17.23 -38.95
C ARG A 34 -18.85 15.97 -39.77
N ASN A 35 -17.87 15.22 -40.19
CA ASN A 35 -18.08 13.98 -40.95
C ASN A 35 -18.79 12.92 -40.08
N ALA A 36 -18.41 12.77 -38.85
CA ALA A 36 -19.09 11.90 -37.88
C ALA A 36 -20.56 12.32 -37.66
N MET A 37 -20.82 13.62 -37.49
CA MET A 37 -22.17 14.14 -37.35
C MET A 37 -23.03 13.94 -38.60
N GLU A 38 -22.48 14.15 -39.78
CA GLU A 38 -23.19 13.90 -41.05
C GLU A 38 -23.52 12.41 -41.20
N ALA A 39 -22.57 11.51 -40.85
CA ALA A 39 -22.78 10.07 -40.86
C ALA A 39 -23.86 9.59 -39.89
N LEU A 40 -23.94 10.20 -38.72
CA LEU A 40 -24.92 9.89 -37.68
C LEU A 40 -26.25 10.68 -37.82
N GLY A 41 -26.36 11.56 -38.83
CA GLY A 41 -27.53 12.36 -39.04
C GLY A 41 -27.77 13.48 -38.02
N ILE A 42 -26.76 13.80 -37.20
CA ILE A 42 -26.83 14.82 -36.15
C ILE A 42 -26.61 16.21 -36.77
N ARG A 43 -27.49 17.15 -36.50
CA ARG A 43 -27.32 18.53 -36.98
C ARG A 43 -26.60 19.35 -35.93
N ALA A 44 -25.56 20.09 -36.35
CA ALA A 44 -24.90 21.07 -35.49
C ALA A 44 -25.92 22.09 -34.95
N PRO A 45 -25.97 22.33 -33.65
CA PRO A 45 -26.67 23.48 -33.12
C PRO A 45 -26.01 24.74 -33.72
N SER A 46 -26.79 25.71 -34.13
CA SER A 46 -26.45 26.90 -34.89
C SER A 46 -25.06 27.50 -34.60
N GLY A 47 -24.27 27.72 -35.64
CA GLY A 47 -23.14 28.65 -35.61
C GLY A 47 -21.74 28.04 -35.73
N ASP A 48 -20.94 28.23 -34.75
CA ASP A 48 -19.49 28.02 -34.72
C ASP A 48 -19.04 26.80 -33.89
N ALA A 49 -19.96 25.96 -33.46
CA ALA A 49 -19.66 24.78 -32.64
C ALA A 49 -19.94 23.47 -33.39
N TYR A 50 -19.06 22.50 -33.19
CA TYR A 50 -19.24 21.12 -33.63
C TYR A 50 -19.67 20.27 -32.44
N VAL A 51 -20.64 19.38 -32.66
CA VAL A 51 -21.15 18.46 -31.63
C VAL A 51 -20.62 17.08 -31.89
N VAL A 52 -20.02 16.48 -30.88
CA VAL A 52 -19.46 15.14 -30.95
C VAL A 52 -20.12 14.30 -29.87
N PRO A 53 -20.89 13.25 -30.22
CA PRO A 53 -21.49 12.40 -29.21
C PRO A 53 -20.44 11.57 -28.51
N LEU A 54 -20.56 11.47 -27.16
CA LEU A 54 -19.82 10.55 -26.32
C LEU A 54 -20.73 9.36 -26.05
N PHE A 55 -20.34 8.17 -26.42
CA PHE A 55 -21.19 6.99 -26.19
C PHE A 55 -20.41 5.85 -25.56
N ASP A 56 -21.04 5.15 -24.64
CA ASP A 56 -20.59 3.91 -24.08
C ASP A 56 -21.23 2.76 -24.88
N GLY A 57 -20.45 2.07 -25.70
CA GLY A 57 -20.91 0.91 -26.45
C GLY A 57 -20.98 1.08 -27.96
N ASP A 58 -21.53 0.08 -28.65
CA ASP A 58 -21.49 -0.05 -30.13
C ASP A 58 -22.52 0.81 -30.88
N ASP A 59 -23.43 1.50 -30.19
CA ASP A 59 -24.49 2.30 -30.83
C ASP A 59 -24.41 3.79 -30.48
N PRO A 60 -23.81 4.61 -31.35
CA PRO A 60 -23.66 6.04 -31.14
C PRO A 60 -24.99 6.82 -31.09
N THR A 61 -26.08 6.21 -31.48
CA THR A 61 -27.40 6.87 -31.47
C THR A 61 -28.03 6.88 -30.09
N LEU A 62 -27.48 6.15 -29.13
CA LEU A 62 -27.97 6.02 -27.76
C LEU A 62 -27.21 6.89 -26.77
N SER A 63 -26.29 7.77 -27.22
CA SER A 63 -25.53 8.62 -26.32
C SER A 63 -26.36 9.79 -25.79
N ASP A 64 -26.36 9.94 -24.48
CA ASP A 64 -26.97 11.08 -23.77
C ASP A 64 -25.98 12.22 -23.50
N GLU A 65 -24.69 12.04 -23.77
CA GLU A 65 -23.64 13.01 -23.57
C GLU A 65 -23.03 13.49 -24.87
N TYR A 66 -22.68 14.77 -24.93
CA TYR A 66 -22.09 15.42 -26.10
C TYR A 66 -20.93 16.32 -25.72
N VAL A 67 -19.89 16.33 -26.52
CA VAL A 67 -18.83 17.35 -26.47
C VAL A 67 -19.07 18.37 -27.58
N LEU A 68 -18.91 19.62 -27.23
CA LEU A 68 -19.08 20.77 -28.13
C LEU A 68 -17.72 21.41 -28.37
N PHE A 69 -17.30 21.55 -29.62
CA PHE A 69 -16.07 22.21 -30.01
C PHE A 69 -16.32 23.52 -30.69
N ARG A 70 -15.58 24.55 -30.29
CA ARG A 70 -15.48 25.86 -30.96
C ARG A 70 -14.03 26.13 -31.36
N PRO A 71 -13.54 25.53 -32.46
CA PRO A 71 -12.13 25.66 -32.85
C PRO A 71 -11.66 27.11 -32.99
N GLU A 72 -12.49 27.98 -33.58
CA GLU A 72 -12.17 29.39 -33.78
C GLU A 72 -12.01 30.19 -32.47
N LYS A 73 -12.54 29.66 -31.36
CA LYS A 73 -12.47 30.29 -30.01
C LYS A 73 -11.57 29.53 -29.07
N GLU A 74 -10.99 28.42 -29.54
CA GLU A 74 -10.19 27.53 -28.72
C GLU A 74 -10.94 27.06 -27.47
N GLN A 75 -12.22 26.72 -27.61
CA GLN A 75 -13.11 26.34 -26.54
C GLN A 75 -13.72 24.96 -26.74
N VAL A 76 -13.81 24.22 -25.64
CA VAL A 76 -14.57 22.97 -25.55
C VAL A 76 -15.67 23.12 -24.53
N GLY A 77 -16.80 22.53 -24.81
CA GLY A 77 -17.93 22.45 -23.89
C GLY A 77 -18.51 21.05 -23.90
N TRP A 78 -19.40 20.79 -22.98
CA TRP A 78 -20.17 19.54 -22.95
C TRP A 78 -21.61 19.80 -22.62
N HIS A 79 -22.47 18.89 -23.07
CA HIS A 79 -23.90 18.92 -22.85
C HIS A 79 -24.33 17.54 -22.35
N ASP A 80 -24.95 17.50 -21.18
CA ASP A 80 -25.56 16.32 -20.61
C ASP A 80 -27.08 16.40 -20.84
N THR A 81 -27.60 15.47 -21.63
CA THR A 81 -29.03 15.41 -21.95
C THR A 81 -29.86 14.72 -20.89
N SER A 82 -29.23 14.07 -19.91
CA SER A 82 -29.93 13.40 -18.78
C SER A 82 -30.84 14.34 -17.97
N PHE A 83 -30.58 15.64 -18.05
CA PHE A 83 -31.40 16.69 -17.42
C PHE A 83 -32.47 17.35 -18.30
N GLY A 84 -32.75 16.79 -19.48
CA GLY A 84 -33.75 17.31 -20.40
C GLY A 84 -33.31 18.51 -21.27
N ILE A 85 -34.14 18.98 -22.17
CA ILE A 85 -33.89 19.93 -23.27
C ILE A 85 -33.28 21.30 -22.83
N SER A 86 -33.04 21.54 -21.54
CA SER A 86 -32.52 22.79 -20.99
C SER A 86 -31.16 22.65 -20.30
N GLY A 87 -30.35 21.65 -20.65
CA GLY A 87 -28.97 21.52 -20.16
C GLY A 87 -28.17 22.82 -20.41
N ARG A 88 -27.41 23.29 -19.42
CA ARG A 88 -26.54 24.44 -19.59
C ARG A 88 -25.25 24.00 -20.26
N GLU A 89 -25.02 24.49 -21.46
CA GLU A 89 -23.74 24.40 -22.12
C GLU A 89 -22.67 25.16 -21.31
N ARG A 90 -21.60 24.51 -20.95
CA ARG A 90 -20.44 25.13 -20.35
C ARG A 90 -19.29 25.03 -21.33
N PHE A 91 -18.68 26.18 -21.63
CA PHE A 91 -17.46 26.24 -22.43
C PHE A 91 -16.30 26.66 -21.54
N VAL A 92 -15.21 25.99 -21.70
CA VAL A 92 -13.92 26.32 -21.06
C VAL A 92 -12.87 26.44 -22.15
N ASP A 93 -11.79 27.17 -21.86
CA ASP A 93 -10.66 27.21 -22.75
C ASP A 93 -10.02 25.81 -22.85
N CYS A 94 -9.52 25.44 -24.00
CA CYS A 94 -9.00 24.09 -24.22
C CYS A 94 -7.83 23.75 -23.28
N ALA A 95 -7.01 24.73 -22.95
CA ALA A 95 -5.94 24.57 -21.95
C ALA A 95 -6.45 24.16 -20.56
N ASP A 96 -7.69 24.56 -20.22
CA ASP A 96 -8.30 24.21 -18.93
C ASP A 96 -9.18 22.96 -19.00
N ALA A 97 -9.39 22.42 -20.20
CA ALA A 97 -10.29 21.27 -20.40
C ALA A 97 -9.75 19.99 -19.73
N ALA A 98 -8.44 19.83 -19.65
CA ALA A 98 -7.78 18.70 -18.98
C ALA A 98 -8.16 18.57 -17.49
N ARG A 99 -8.59 19.66 -16.85
CA ARG A 99 -9.03 19.72 -15.45
C ARG A 99 -10.54 19.50 -15.27
N THR A 100 -11.23 19.11 -16.33
CA THR A 100 -12.70 18.89 -16.31
C THR A 100 -13.03 17.40 -16.40
N GLU A 101 -14.28 17.01 -16.15
CA GLU A 101 -14.76 15.64 -16.30
C GLU A 101 -14.54 15.05 -17.71
N ILE A 102 -14.36 15.90 -18.71
CA ILE A 102 -14.10 15.50 -20.09
C ILE A 102 -12.60 15.31 -20.37
N GLY A 103 -11.72 15.96 -19.60
CA GLY A 103 -10.28 15.96 -19.85
C GLY A 103 -9.64 14.58 -19.89
N HIS A 104 -10.19 13.60 -19.19
CA HIS A 104 -9.72 12.21 -19.23
C HIS A 104 -10.24 11.40 -20.43
N ARG A 105 -11.26 11.89 -21.14
CA ARG A 105 -11.87 11.24 -22.32
C ARG A 105 -11.42 11.87 -23.63
N VAL A 106 -10.94 13.12 -23.61
CA VAL A 106 -10.55 13.87 -24.80
C VAL A 106 -9.27 14.65 -24.50
N GLN A 107 -8.21 14.40 -25.25
CA GLN A 107 -6.99 15.22 -25.23
C GLN A 107 -7.01 16.22 -26.36
N PHE A 108 -6.53 17.44 -26.07
CA PHE A 108 -6.42 18.53 -27.01
C PHE A 108 -4.93 18.83 -27.23
N TRP A 109 -4.48 18.78 -28.48
CA TRP A 109 -3.10 19.03 -28.85
C TRP A 109 -3.04 20.25 -29.75
N LEU A 110 -2.07 21.10 -29.51
CA LEU A 110 -1.71 22.11 -30.50
C LEU A 110 -1.01 21.42 -31.68
N ARG A 111 -1.18 21.94 -32.89
CA ARG A 111 -0.52 21.40 -34.08
C ARG A 111 0.99 21.29 -33.94
N ASP A 112 1.60 22.28 -33.25
CA ASP A 112 3.05 22.34 -33.03
C ASP A 112 3.53 21.34 -31.96
N ASP A 113 2.63 20.78 -31.15
CA ASP A 113 2.92 19.77 -30.12
C ASP A 113 2.85 18.32 -30.64
N ILE A 114 2.46 18.17 -31.92
CA ILE A 114 2.36 16.83 -32.55
C ILE A 114 3.75 16.46 -33.05
N THR A 115 4.38 15.53 -32.34
CA THR A 115 5.69 14.99 -32.73
C THR A 115 5.59 14.11 -33.96
N PRO A 116 6.61 14.07 -34.85
CA PRO A 116 6.67 13.18 -35.98
C PRO A 116 6.52 11.71 -35.58
N ALA A 117 6.12 10.86 -36.54
CA ALA A 117 5.91 9.42 -36.35
C ALA A 117 7.11 8.64 -35.74
N ASP A 118 8.29 9.26 -35.72
CA ASP A 118 9.49 8.71 -35.06
C ASP A 118 9.39 8.64 -33.51
N ALA A 119 8.37 9.26 -32.90
CA ALA A 119 8.05 9.17 -31.47
C ALA A 119 7.02 8.09 -31.14
N ALA A 120 6.68 7.21 -32.06
CA ALA A 120 5.80 6.09 -31.77
C ALA A 120 6.42 5.19 -30.70
N LEU A 121 5.62 4.84 -29.66
CA LEU A 121 6.05 3.91 -28.62
C LEU A 121 6.57 2.61 -29.25
N PRO A 122 7.73 2.11 -28.81
CA PRO A 122 8.20 0.81 -29.23
C PRO A 122 7.12 -0.26 -29.00
N GLU A 123 7.00 -1.21 -29.92
CA GLU A 123 6.06 -2.33 -29.77
C GLU A 123 6.27 -3.09 -28.45
N THR A 124 7.52 -3.13 -27.97
CA THR A 124 7.93 -3.75 -26.71
C THR A 124 7.37 -3.04 -25.47
N ASP A 125 6.99 -1.77 -25.58
CA ASP A 125 6.47 -0.97 -24.47
C ASP A 125 4.93 -0.98 -24.40
N ARG A 126 4.27 -1.56 -25.38
CA ARG A 126 2.81 -1.57 -25.45
C ARG A 126 2.21 -2.64 -24.53
N PRO A 127 1.20 -2.29 -23.71
CA PRO A 127 0.39 -3.30 -23.06
C PRO A 127 -0.44 -4.08 -24.09
N PRO A 128 -0.97 -5.26 -23.71
CA PRO A 128 -2.03 -5.90 -24.50
C PRO A 128 -3.25 -4.97 -24.60
N SER A 129 -3.95 -4.99 -25.73
CA SER A 129 -5.14 -4.13 -25.89
C SER A 129 -6.30 -4.52 -24.97
N GLU A 130 -6.41 -5.79 -24.65
CA GLU A 130 -7.42 -6.34 -23.73
C GLU A 130 -6.87 -7.60 -23.05
N LEU A 131 -7.19 -7.77 -21.77
CA LEU A 131 -6.89 -8.98 -21.00
C LEU A 131 -8.20 -9.62 -20.53
N ALA A 132 -8.52 -10.79 -21.08
CA ALA A 132 -9.67 -11.55 -20.62
C ALA A 132 -9.30 -12.38 -19.36
N PRO A 133 -10.19 -12.45 -18.36
CA PRO A 133 -9.95 -13.29 -17.19
C PRO A 133 -9.99 -14.78 -17.57
N LYS A 134 -9.15 -15.57 -16.89
CA LYS A 134 -9.20 -17.03 -16.99
C LYS A 134 -10.54 -17.51 -16.41
N GLU A 135 -11.23 -18.38 -17.13
CA GLU A 135 -12.47 -19.01 -16.67
C GLU A 135 -13.54 -18.05 -16.09
N PRO A 136 -13.94 -16.98 -16.81
CA PRO A 136 -14.80 -15.93 -16.26
C PRO A 136 -16.15 -16.42 -15.74
N HIS A 137 -16.64 -17.55 -16.25
CA HIS A 137 -17.94 -18.14 -15.86
C HIS A 137 -17.87 -19.06 -14.63
N ALA A 138 -16.67 -19.36 -14.11
CA ALA A 138 -16.49 -20.19 -12.92
C ALA A 138 -16.60 -19.39 -11.61
N VAL A 139 -16.61 -18.06 -11.67
CA VAL A 139 -16.62 -17.18 -10.49
C VAL A 139 -18.04 -16.74 -10.17
N ASP A 140 -18.49 -17.06 -8.98
CA ASP A 140 -19.68 -16.44 -8.38
C ASP A 140 -19.27 -15.18 -7.63
N GLU A 141 -19.52 -14.01 -8.24
CA GLU A 141 -19.21 -12.70 -7.63
C GLU A 141 -19.80 -12.55 -6.22
N SER A 142 -21.00 -13.09 -5.99
CA SER A 142 -21.65 -12.98 -4.67
C SER A 142 -20.91 -13.82 -3.63
N ALA A 143 -20.47 -15.02 -3.99
CA ALA A 143 -19.69 -15.88 -3.10
C ALA A 143 -18.37 -15.23 -2.73
N VAL A 144 -17.63 -14.65 -3.70
CA VAL A 144 -16.38 -13.93 -3.45
C VAL A 144 -16.59 -12.77 -2.47
N LEU A 145 -17.65 -11.97 -2.66
CA LEU A 145 -17.95 -10.85 -1.75
C LEU A 145 -18.30 -11.31 -0.34
N ASP A 146 -19.05 -12.43 -0.22
CA ASP A 146 -19.39 -13.00 1.08
C ASP A 146 -18.16 -13.57 1.79
N ASP A 147 -17.22 -14.17 1.05
CA ASP A 147 -15.94 -14.66 1.58
C ASP A 147 -15.07 -13.48 2.06
N LEU A 148 -15.00 -12.38 1.32
CA LEU A 148 -14.29 -11.17 1.75
C LEU A 148 -14.89 -10.57 3.04
N ARG A 149 -16.22 -10.54 3.16
CA ARG A 149 -16.89 -10.12 4.40
C ARG A 149 -16.60 -11.05 5.57
N ALA A 150 -16.64 -12.36 5.32
CA ALA A 150 -16.33 -13.37 6.32
C ALA A 150 -14.88 -13.24 6.80
N PHE A 151 -13.93 -13.06 5.87
CA PHE A 151 -12.53 -12.81 6.18
C PHE A 151 -12.35 -11.61 7.12
N VAL A 152 -12.93 -10.44 6.79
CA VAL A 152 -12.82 -9.23 7.64
C VAL A 152 -13.37 -9.49 9.05
N ARG A 153 -14.47 -10.22 9.18
CA ARG A 153 -15.05 -10.55 10.50
C ARG A 153 -14.16 -11.50 11.28
N THR A 154 -13.61 -12.53 10.62
CA THR A 154 -12.71 -13.51 11.24
C THR A 154 -11.42 -12.84 11.73
N GLU A 155 -10.81 -11.96 10.92
CA GLU A 155 -9.65 -11.15 11.31
C GLU A 155 -9.96 -10.26 12.53
N THR A 156 -11.12 -9.61 12.53
CA THR A 156 -11.57 -8.79 13.67
C THR A 156 -11.63 -9.60 14.97
N ASP A 157 -12.18 -10.81 14.91
CA ASP A 157 -12.30 -11.70 16.07
C ASP A 157 -10.95 -12.29 16.50
N ALA A 158 -10.08 -12.58 15.54
CA ALA A 158 -8.74 -13.10 15.79
C ALA A 158 -7.85 -12.06 16.48
N GLU A 159 -7.79 -10.83 15.96
CA GLU A 159 -7.02 -9.73 16.58
C GLU A 159 -7.49 -9.47 18.01
N ARG A 160 -8.80 -9.35 18.21
CA ARG A 160 -9.38 -9.17 19.54
C ARG A 160 -8.98 -10.30 20.50
N THR A 161 -9.03 -11.53 20.01
CA THR A 161 -8.69 -12.73 20.81
C THR A 161 -7.19 -12.79 21.12
N ALA A 162 -6.33 -12.46 20.15
CA ALA A 162 -4.88 -12.44 20.34
C ALA A 162 -4.46 -11.38 21.37
N ALA A 163 -4.93 -10.13 21.22
CA ALA A 163 -4.64 -9.04 22.16
C ALA A 163 -5.12 -9.37 23.59
N ARG A 164 -6.30 -9.99 23.71
CA ARG A 164 -6.82 -10.43 25.00
C ARG A 164 -5.98 -11.54 25.64
N ARG A 165 -5.53 -12.52 24.85
CA ARG A 165 -4.63 -13.58 25.32
C ARG A 165 -3.31 -13.03 25.81
N GLU A 166 -2.73 -12.08 25.07
CA GLU A 166 -1.48 -11.41 25.42
C GLU A 166 -1.62 -10.68 26.75
N TYR A 167 -2.66 -9.87 26.90
CA TYR A 167 -2.94 -9.20 28.15
C TYR A 167 -3.07 -10.16 29.34
N HIS A 168 -3.81 -11.25 29.19
CA HIS A 168 -3.96 -12.24 30.27
C HIS A 168 -2.65 -13.00 30.56
N ALA A 169 -1.78 -13.19 29.61
CA ALA A 169 -0.47 -13.81 29.82
C ALA A 169 0.50 -12.88 30.57
N LEU A 170 0.46 -11.58 30.29
CA LEU A 170 1.32 -10.57 30.88
C LEU A 170 0.78 -10.09 32.24
N GLY A 171 -0.51 -9.87 32.33
CA GLY A 171 -1.17 -9.23 33.46
C GLY A 171 -0.92 -7.72 33.53
N LEU A 172 -1.74 -7.03 34.32
CA LEU A 172 -1.75 -5.57 34.42
C LEU A 172 -0.38 -4.97 34.73
N ASP A 173 0.35 -5.49 35.71
CA ASP A 173 1.62 -4.93 36.15
C ASP A 173 2.74 -5.01 35.11
N GLU A 174 2.75 -6.06 34.28
CA GLU A 174 3.70 -6.20 33.17
C GLU A 174 3.30 -5.31 32.02
N SER A 175 2.02 -5.24 31.65
CA SER A 175 1.51 -4.36 30.60
C SER A 175 1.78 -2.88 30.92
N ILE A 176 1.66 -2.47 32.19
CA ILE A 176 2.05 -1.10 32.64
C ILE A 176 3.56 -0.89 32.44
N ARG A 177 4.40 -1.85 32.82
CA ARG A 177 5.87 -1.73 32.67
C ARG A 177 6.30 -1.61 31.21
N ARG A 178 5.55 -2.21 30.30
CA ARG A 178 5.80 -2.15 28.86
C ARG A 178 5.25 -0.89 28.20
N GLY A 179 4.45 -0.10 28.92
CA GLY A 179 3.78 1.08 28.37
C GLY A 179 2.59 0.77 27.45
N GLU A 180 2.06 -0.46 27.51
CA GLU A 180 0.92 -0.94 26.69
C GLU A 180 -0.44 -0.56 27.31
N THR A 181 -0.44 0.02 28.51
CA THR A 181 -1.64 0.33 29.29
C THR A 181 -1.59 1.76 29.78
N ALA A 182 -2.65 2.51 29.51
CA ALA A 182 -2.82 3.88 29.96
C ALA A 182 -3.36 3.93 31.40
N GLY A 183 -2.90 4.89 32.17
CA GLY A 183 -3.32 5.13 33.54
C GLY A 183 -2.15 5.54 34.44
N PRO A 184 -2.37 5.76 35.75
CA PRO A 184 -3.63 5.52 36.44
C PRO A 184 -4.71 6.58 36.13
N PHE A 185 -5.96 6.12 36.09
CA PHE A 185 -7.12 6.97 36.01
C PHE A 185 -7.91 6.97 37.31
N VAL A 186 -8.47 8.12 37.66
CA VAL A 186 -9.46 8.26 38.74
C VAL A 186 -10.85 8.45 38.12
N PHE A 187 -11.88 7.94 38.76
CA PHE A 187 -13.26 8.12 38.34
C PHE A 187 -13.67 9.59 38.50
N ALA A 188 -14.25 10.17 37.43
CA ALA A 188 -14.68 11.56 37.38
C ALA A 188 -16.19 11.75 37.30
N GLY A 189 -16.94 10.65 37.16
CA GLY A 189 -18.41 10.65 37.04
C GLY A 189 -18.93 9.84 35.87
N THR A 190 -20.26 9.89 35.73
CA THR A 190 -20.96 9.20 34.64
C THR A 190 -21.58 10.19 33.65
N THR A 191 -21.72 9.77 32.41
CA THR A 191 -22.47 10.50 31.36
C THR A 191 -23.42 9.52 30.67
N ARG A 192 -24.35 10.07 29.86
CA ARG A 192 -25.24 9.24 29.02
C ARG A 192 -25.06 9.63 27.58
N ASP A 193 -25.01 8.65 26.72
CA ASP A 193 -25.00 8.87 25.27
C ASP A 193 -26.40 9.25 24.73
N GLU A 194 -26.48 9.49 23.42
CA GLU A 194 -27.74 9.87 22.75
C GLU A 194 -28.83 8.77 22.85
N MET A 195 -28.44 7.51 23.07
CA MET A 195 -29.34 6.37 23.24
C MET A 195 -29.74 6.15 24.70
N GLY A 196 -29.11 6.87 25.63
CA GLY A 196 -29.39 6.81 27.06
C GLY A 196 -28.52 5.80 27.82
N ASP A 197 -27.55 5.15 27.16
CA ASP A 197 -26.61 4.22 27.77
C ASP A 197 -25.62 4.97 28.67
N VAL A 198 -25.27 4.35 29.80
CA VAL A 198 -24.35 4.94 30.79
C VAL A 198 -22.91 4.72 30.32
N ALA A 199 -22.11 5.78 30.38
CA ALA A 199 -20.67 5.75 30.15
C ALA A 199 -19.94 6.40 31.32
N PHE A 200 -18.76 5.88 31.64
CA PHE A 200 -17.95 6.25 32.80
C PHE A 200 -16.81 7.15 32.36
N VAL A 201 -16.69 8.31 32.98
CA VAL A 201 -15.63 9.28 32.68
C VAL A 201 -14.45 9.02 33.63
N LEU A 202 -13.30 8.76 33.06
CA LEU A 202 -12.05 8.49 33.75
C LEU A 202 -11.09 9.65 33.48
N GLN A 203 -10.48 10.21 34.56
CA GLN A 203 -9.52 11.29 34.44
C GLN A 203 -8.11 10.76 34.71
N HIS A 204 -7.19 10.97 33.76
CA HIS A 204 -5.78 10.63 33.92
C HIS A 204 -5.12 11.51 35.00
N THR A 205 -4.34 10.90 35.89
CA THR A 205 -3.72 11.60 37.03
C THR A 205 -2.49 12.42 36.65
N GLU A 206 -1.86 12.10 35.50
CA GLU A 206 -0.68 12.78 34.99
C GLU A 206 -0.97 13.52 33.68
N ASP A 207 -0.13 14.49 33.31
CA ASP A 207 -0.19 15.15 31.98
C ASP A 207 0.41 14.25 30.93
N ALA A 208 -0.43 13.42 30.30
CA ALA A 208 -0.04 12.55 29.18
C ALA A 208 -1.01 12.74 28.00
N SER A 209 -0.52 12.60 26.77
CA SER A 209 -1.40 12.60 25.60
C SER A 209 -1.95 11.19 25.39
N LEU A 210 -3.16 10.93 25.88
CA LEU A 210 -3.81 9.62 25.81
C LEU A 210 -3.91 9.08 24.37
N ARG A 211 -4.04 9.96 23.37
CA ARG A 211 -4.07 9.58 21.96
C ARG A 211 -2.69 9.22 21.43
N ARG A 212 -1.67 10.05 21.71
CA ARG A 212 -0.32 9.89 21.15
C ARG A 212 0.46 8.84 21.93
N ASP A 213 0.42 8.89 23.27
CA ASP A 213 1.31 8.11 24.11
C ASP A 213 0.73 6.73 24.45
N ALA A 214 -0.61 6.60 24.47
CA ALA A 214 -1.30 5.35 24.81
C ALA A 214 -2.12 4.74 23.67
N GLY A 215 -2.16 5.35 22.49
CA GLY A 215 -2.90 4.83 21.33
C GLY A 215 -4.42 4.71 21.54
N LEU A 216 -4.99 5.51 22.45
CA LEU A 216 -6.41 5.47 22.75
C LEU A 216 -7.20 6.37 21.80
N PHE A 217 -8.07 5.76 20.98
CA PHE A 217 -8.95 6.47 20.05
C PHE A 217 -10.41 6.12 20.29
N PRO A 218 -11.34 7.06 20.09
CA PRO A 218 -12.77 6.75 20.15
C PRO A 218 -13.14 5.57 19.25
N GLY A 219 -13.95 4.65 19.74
CA GLY A 219 -14.32 3.41 19.08
C GLY A 219 -13.43 2.21 19.41
N ASN A 220 -12.24 2.40 20.02
CA ASN A 220 -11.39 1.29 20.43
C ASN A 220 -12.12 0.36 21.40
N ARG A 221 -11.90 -0.93 21.22
CA ARG A 221 -12.23 -1.94 22.21
C ARG A 221 -11.06 -2.05 23.19
N CYS A 222 -11.36 -1.91 24.48
CA CYS A 222 -10.36 -1.86 25.54
C CYS A 222 -10.70 -2.83 26.66
N LEU A 223 -9.69 -3.13 27.47
CA LEU A 223 -9.87 -3.71 28.82
C LEU A 223 -9.73 -2.62 29.86
N LEU A 224 -10.72 -2.54 30.73
CA LEU A 224 -10.68 -1.74 31.95
C LEU A 224 -10.26 -2.65 33.10
N ASP A 225 -9.17 -2.32 33.78
CA ASP A 225 -8.64 -3.10 34.91
C ASP A 225 -8.25 -2.18 36.09
N ALA A 226 -8.05 -2.75 37.28
CA ALA A 226 -7.65 -2.02 38.45
C ALA A 226 -6.75 -2.86 39.34
N ARG A 227 -5.69 -2.26 39.91
CA ARG A 227 -4.81 -2.92 40.86
C ARG A 227 -5.56 -3.29 42.15
N GLY A 228 -5.56 -4.58 42.46
CA GLY A 228 -6.29 -5.08 43.60
C GLY A 228 -7.81 -5.06 43.46
N GLY A 229 -8.30 -4.85 42.29
CA GLY A 229 -9.73 -4.87 41.95
C GLY A 229 -10.40 -6.24 42.12
N PRO A 230 -11.72 -6.29 42.00
CA PRO A 230 -12.48 -7.53 42.11
C PRO A 230 -12.16 -8.51 40.96
N SER A 231 -12.43 -9.79 41.21
CA SER A 231 -12.07 -10.88 40.26
C SER A 231 -12.82 -10.90 38.92
N TRP A 232 -13.81 -10.02 38.74
CA TRP A 232 -14.49 -9.84 37.47
C TRP A 232 -13.77 -8.85 36.52
N LEU A 233 -12.78 -8.11 37.02
CA LEU A 233 -11.84 -7.38 36.18
C LEU A 233 -10.79 -8.34 35.59
N PRO A 234 -10.25 -8.08 34.39
CA PRO A 234 -10.56 -6.95 33.53
C PRO A 234 -11.93 -7.03 32.83
N LEU A 235 -12.53 -5.86 32.59
CA LEU A 235 -13.83 -5.70 31.95
C LEU A 235 -13.67 -5.19 30.50
N ASP A 236 -14.40 -5.79 29.56
CA ASP A 236 -14.47 -5.30 28.17
C ASP A 236 -15.24 -3.98 28.13
N VAL A 237 -14.64 -2.96 27.57
CA VAL A 237 -15.23 -1.64 27.41
C VAL A 237 -15.00 -1.08 26.01
N GLU A 238 -15.90 -0.22 25.58
CA GLU A 238 -15.70 0.63 24.40
C GLU A 238 -15.26 2.02 24.82
N LEU A 239 -14.26 2.55 24.15
CA LEU A 239 -13.80 3.91 24.37
C LEU A 239 -14.68 4.87 23.57
N VAL A 240 -15.61 5.54 24.24
CA VAL A 240 -16.61 6.44 23.62
C VAL A 240 -15.98 7.76 23.19
N SER A 241 -15.15 8.35 24.06
CA SER A 241 -14.44 9.59 23.76
C SER A 241 -13.11 9.68 24.51
N VAL A 242 -12.17 10.43 23.93
CA VAL A 242 -10.84 10.70 24.51
C VAL A 242 -10.47 12.16 24.25
N ASP A 243 -10.14 12.88 25.29
CA ASP A 243 -9.45 14.17 25.20
C ASP A 243 -8.02 14.09 25.79
N ALA A 244 -7.41 15.24 26.08
CA ALA A 244 -6.04 15.27 26.60
C ALA A 244 -5.88 14.58 27.96
N ARG A 245 -6.94 14.53 28.78
CA ARG A 245 -6.90 14.04 30.18
C ARG A 245 -8.04 13.08 30.54
N HIS A 246 -9.07 12.96 29.72
CA HIS A 246 -10.22 12.14 30.02
C HIS A 246 -10.40 11.04 28.97
N ALA A 247 -10.75 9.86 29.45
CA ALA A 247 -11.24 8.75 28.67
C ALA A 247 -12.66 8.40 29.14
N THR A 248 -13.61 8.38 28.22
CA THR A 248 -14.97 7.95 28.54
C THR A 248 -15.16 6.53 28.01
N VAL A 249 -15.48 5.61 28.90
CA VAL A 249 -15.63 4.20 28.59
C VAL A 249 -17.05 3.72 28.81
N ARG A 250 -17.51 2.81 27.98
CA ARG A 250 -18.81 2.14 28.08
C ARG A 250 -18.60 0.63 28.24
N PRO A 251 -19.13 -0.01 29.28
CA PRO A 251 -19.12 -1.47 29.41
C PRO A 251 -19.79 -2.16 28.24
N LEU A 252 -19.21 -3.29 27.80
CA LEU A 252 -19.77 -4.11 26.72
C LEU A 252 -20.48 -5.35 27.23
N ASP A 253 -20.13 -5.78 28.45
CA ASP A 253 -20.75 -6.92 29.12
C ASP A 253 -21.85 -6.43 30.07
N PRO A 254 -23.12 -6.83 29.87
CA PRO A 254 -24.21 -6.46 30.75
C PRO A 254 -24.18 -7.21 32.11
N GLY A 255 -23.17 -8.05 32.33
CA GLY A 255 -23.07 -8.88 33.55
C GLY A 255 -22.77 -8.12 34.84
N ILE A 256 -22.36 -6.83 34.75
CA ILE A 256 -22.06 -5.99 35.90
C ILE A 256 -22.97 -4.76 35.84
N ASP A 257 -23.67 -4.49 36.94
CA ASP A 257 -24.52 -3.31 37.06
C ASP A 257 -23.69 -2.03 37.26
N ASP A 258 -24.22 -0.92 36.73
CA ASP A 258 -23.58 0.38 36.73
C ASP A 258 -23.17 0.86 38.14
N GLU A 259 -23.96 0.55 39.18
CA GLU A 259 -23.69 0.96 40.58
C GLU A 259 -22.47 0.20 41.12
N THR A 260 -22.31 -1.09 40.79
CA THR A 260 -21.16 -1.90 41.19
C THR A 260 -19.89 -1.42 40.52
N LEU A 261 -19.94 -1.08 39.22
CA LEU A 261 -18.82 -0.52 38.49
C LEU A 261 -18.42 0.85 39.01
N GLU A 262 -19.38 1.77 39.21
CA GLU A 262 -19.15 3.09 39.79
C GLU A 262 -18.45 3.02 41.13
N ARG A 263 -18.93 2.18 42.05
CA ARG A 263 -18.30 1.96 43.34
C ARG A 263 -16.86 1.44 43.25
N THR A 264 -16.63 0.51 42.31
CA THR A 264 -15.28 -0.05 42.12
C THR A 264 -14.32 1.00 41.59
N LEU A 265 -14.75 1.84 40.66
CA LEU A 265 -13.96 2.93 40.08
C LEU A 265 -13.72 4.08 41.09
N ASP A 266 -14.62 4.29 42.05
CA ASP A 266 -14.40 5.23 43.17
C ASP A 266 -13.36 4.72 44.20
N GLU A 267 -13.23 3.40 44.34
CA GLU A 267 -12.35 2.78 45.34
C GLU A 267 -10.95 2.45 44.80
N CYS A 268 -10.79 2.32 43.48
CA CYS A 268 -9.57 1.84 42.82
C CYS A 268 -9.14 2.75 41.67
N ASP A 269 -7.82 2.98 41.55
CA ASP A 269 -7.27 3.55 40.32
C ASP A 269 -7.47 2.58 39.17
N ALA A 270 -8.00 3.10 38.07
CA ALA A 270 -8.29 2.32 36.86
C ALA A 270 -7.17 2.41 35.81
N TRP A 271 -7.09 1.38 34.99
CA TRP A 271 -6.16 1.28 33.87
C TRP A 271 -6.91 0.86 32.64
N VAL A 272 -6.54 1.42 31.48
CA VAL A 272 -7.20 1.13 30.20
C VAL A 272 -6.16 0.62 29.20
N THR A 273 -6.34 -0.62 28.76
CA THR A 273 -5.50 -1.24 27.75
C THR A 273 -6.28 -1.32 26.44
N SER A 274 -5.75 -0.74 25.36
CA SER A 274 -6.36 -0.88 24.03
C SER A 274 -6.18 -2.31 23.54
N LEU A 275 -7.26 -3.03 23.23
CA LEU A 275 -7.22 -4.35 22.62
C LEU A 275 -7.11 -4.25 21.12
N PHE A 276 -8.01 -3.51 20.49
CA PHE A 276 -7.97 -3.30 19.06
C PHE A 276 -8.87 -2.13 18.62
N ASN A 277 -8.60 -1.60 17.42
CA ASN A 277 -9.42 -0.58 16.80
C ASN A 277 -10.34 -1.20 15.74
N PRO A 278 -11.67 -1.24 15.93
CA PRO A 278 -12.60 -1.82 14.98
C PRO A 278 -12.81 -0.96 13.72
N VAL A 279 -12.47 0.34 13.76
CA VAL A 279 -12.76 1.29 12.67
C VAL A 279 -12.16 0.87 11.32
N PRO A 280 -10.91 0.43 11.22
CA PRO A 280 -10.36 -0.04 9.94
C PRO A 280 -11.12 -1.25 9.36
N PHE A 281 -11.61 -2.15 10.20
CA PHE A 281 -12.38 -3.33 9.77
C PHE A 281 -13.76 -2.94 9.27
N GLN A 282 -14.44 -2.03 9.98
CA GLN A 282 -15.73 -1.51 9.55
C GLN A 282 -15.63 -0.79 8.19
N ARG A 283 -14.60 0.03 8.00
CA ARG A 283 -14.33 0.71 6.71
C ARG A 283 -14.14 -0.29 5.57
N ARG A 284 -13.47 -1.43 5.82
CA ARG A 284 -13.32 -2.49 4.82
C ARG A 284 -14.65 -3.14 4.47
N LEU A 285 -15.52 -3.41 5.47
CA LEU A 285 -16.86 -3.94 5.23
C LEU A 285 -17.73 -2.97 4.44
N ASP A 286 -17.74 -1.70 4.84
CA ASP A 286 -18.50 -0.65 4.16
C ASP A 286 -18.06 -0.48 2.69
N ALA A 287 -16.75 -0.56 2.43
CA ALA A 287 -16.19 -0.49 1.08
C ALA A 287 -16.58 -1.71 0.23
N ILE A 288 -16.55 -2.93 0.78
CA ILE A 288 -17.04 -4.13 0.08
C ILE A 288 -18.51 -3.95 -0.31
N ASP A 289 -19.34 -3.45 0.61
CA ASP A 289 -20.77 -3.23 0.35
C ASP A 289 -20.99 -2.15 -0.71
N SER A 290 -20.26 -1.05 -0.65
CA SER A 290 -20.33 0.03 -1.65
C SER A 290 -19.86 -0.44 -3.04
N VAL A 291 -18.75 -1.19 -3.12
CA VAL A 291 -18.24 -1.76 -4.38
C VAL A 291 -19.21 -2.80 -4.94
N ALA A 292 -19.89 -3.58 -4.09
CA ALA A 292 -20.88 -4.57 -4.51
C ALA A 292 -22.06 -3.95 -5.28
N ASP A 293 -22.41 -2.71 -4.97
CA ASP A 293 -23.49 -1.96 -5.64
C ASP A 293 -23.05 -1.41 -7.02
N ASP A 294 -21.75 -1.34 -7.31
CA ASP A 294 -21.22 -0.90 -8.59
C ASP A 294 -20.81 -2.09 -9.46
N ARG A 295 -21.49 -2.28 -10.58
CA ARG A 295 -21.24 -3.40 -11.47
C ARG A 295 -19.79 -3.47 -11.98
N LYS A 296 -19.22 -2.31 -12.38
CA LYS A 296 -17.86 -2.25 -12.94
C LYS A 296 -16.83 -2.56 -11.85
N LYS A 297 -16.95 -1.90 -10.70
CA LYS A 297 -16.04 -2.08 -9.57
C LYS A 297 -16.14 -3.47 -8.95
N ARG A 298 -17.36 -4.00 -8.82
CA ARG A 298 -17.58 -5.37 -8.37
C ARG A 298 -16.89 -6.38 -9.27
N ALA A 299 -17.09 -6.26 -10.58
CA ALA A 299 -16.48 -7.16 -11.55
C ALA A 299 -14.94 -7.03 -11.57
N LEU A 300 -14.37 -5.84 -11.28
CA LEU A 300 -12.93 -5.67 -11.10
C LEU A 300 -12.44 -6.33 -9.80
N LEU A 301 -13.12 -6.09 -8.67
CA LEU A 301 -12.75 -6.67 -7.37
C LEU A 301 -12.79 -8.20 -7.39
N THR A 302 -13.71 -8.79 -8.17
CA THR A 302 -13.89 -10.25 -8.30
C THR A 302 -13.13 -10.85 -9.49
N GLY A 303 -12.51 -10.03 -10.34
CA GLY A 303 -11.73 -10.47 -11.51
C GLY A 303 -12.59 -11.16 -12.59
N THR A 304 -13.81 -10.65 -12.86
CA THR A 304 -14.78 -11.30 -13.76
C THR A 304 -14.96 -10.59 -15.10
N ARG A 305 -14.43 -9.37 -15.27
CA ARG A 305 -14.55 -8.59 -16.51
C ARG A 305 -13.23 -8.54 -17.29
N PRO A 306 -13.25 -8.39 -18.61
CA PRO A 306 -12.04 -8.03 -19.37
C PRO A 306 -11.49 -6.67 -18.92
N LEU A 307 -10.16 -6.52 -18.93
CA LEU A 307 -9.45 -5.27 -18.65
C LEU A 307 -8.93 -4.68 -19.95
N GLY A 308 -9.27 -3.43 -20.25
CA GLY A 308 -8.88 -2.72 -21.44
C GLY A 308 -7.62 -1.87 -21.25
N PHE A 309 -6.87 -1.68 -22.32
CA PHE A 309 -5.73 -0.77 -22.37
C PHE A 309 -5.77 0.04 -23.67
N THR A 310 -5.82 1.34 -23.53
CA THR A 310 -5.80 2.26 -24.65
C THR A 310 -4.53 3.10 -24.61
N VAL A 311 -3.58 2.79 -25.47
CA VAL A 311 -2.29 3.51 -25.54
C VAL A 311 -2.50 4.84 -26.23
N ASN A 312 -2.05 5.91 -25.61
CA ASN A 312 -1.96 7.20 -26.25
C ASN A 312 -0.72 7.24 -27.17
N GLU A 313 -0.92 6.99 -28.45
CA GLU A 313 0.14 6.86 -29.46
C GLU A 313 1.01 8.12 -29.65
N HIS A 314 0.60 9.25 -29.12
CA HIS A 314 1.27 10.52 -29.28
C HIS A 314 1.57 11.23 -27.94
N ALA A 315 1.38 10.53 -26.81
CA ALA A 315 1.85 11.06 -25.53
C ALA A 315 3.38 11.12 -25.56
N GLU A 316 3.94 12.26 -25.26
CA GLU A 316 5.36 12.37 -24.94
C GLU A 316 5.53 11.87 -23.51
N TYR A 317 6.04 10.66 -23.37
CA TYR A 317 6.44 10.14 -22.08
C TYR A 317 7.88 10.58 -21.79
N ASP A 318 8.04 11.87 -21.43
CA ASP A 318 9.29 12.42 -20.87
C ASP A 318 9.15 12.54 -19.36
N PRO A 319 9.31 11.42 -18.64
CA PRO A 319 8.99 11.36 -17.22
C PRO A 319 10.03 12.09 -16.38
N THR A 320 9.54 12.81 -15.38
CA THR A 320 10.34 13.36 -14.30
C THR A 320 9.92 12.70 -12.98
N PRO A 321 10.83 12.00 -12.29
CA PRO A 321 12.25 11.80 -12.61
C PRO A 321 12.47 10.85 -13.81
N ALA A 322 13.68 10.91 -14.38
CA ALA A 322 14.06 10.07 -15.52
C ALA A 322 13.95 8.57 -15.19
N LEU A 323 13.45 7.79 -16.12
CA LEU A 323 13.17 6.36 -15.95
C LEU A 323 14.02 5.50 -16.90
N ASN A 324 14.37 4.29 -16.44
CA ASN A 324 14.91 3.26 -17.33
C ASN A 324 13.82 2.67 -18.22
N GLU A 325 14.18 1.78 -19.13
CA GLU A 325 13.27 1.17 -20.11
C GLU A 325 12.08 0.45 -19.44
N TYR A 326 12.34 -0.36 -18.41
CA TYR A 326 11.28 -1.12 -17.72
C TYR A 326 10.33 -0.20 -16.93
N GLN A 327 10.88 0.80 -16.25
CA GLN A 327 10.12 1.79 -15.51
C GLN A 327 9.26 2.66 -16.43
N ARG A 328 9.82 3.09 -17.60
CA ARG A 328 9.08 3.83 -18.61
C ARG A 328 7.95 2.99 -19.19
N ARG A 329 8.19 1.71 -19.49
CA ARG A 329 7.13 0.77 -19.91
C ARG A 329 6.01 0.68 -18.87
N ALA A 330 6.34 0.57 -17.58
CA ALA A 330 5.35 0.53 -16.51
C ALA A 330 4.52 1.82 -16.42
N LEU A 331 5.13 2.99 -16.66
CA LEU A 331 4.41 4.25 -16.75
C LEU A 331 3.43 4.26 -17.93
N VAL A 332 3.87 3.81 -19.12
CA VAL A 332 3.02 3.70 -20.30
C VAL A 332 1.83 2.78 -20.04
N TRP A 333 2.06 1.63 -19.41
CA TRP A 333 0.99 0.70 -19.05
C TRP A 333 0.02 1.30 -18.04
N ALA A 334 0.55 2.04 -17.05
CA ALA A 334 -0.27 2.73 -16.06
C ALA A 334 -1.13 3.83 -16.68
N ASP A 335 -0.62 4.56 -17.66
CA ASP A 335 -1.40 5.55 -18.41
C ASP A 335 -2.47 4.88 -19.27
N ALA A 336 -2.09 3.85 -20.02
CA ALA A 336 -2.97 3.14 -20.97
C ALA A 336 -4.09 2.33 -20.29
N ALA A 337 -3.94 1.94 -19.02
CA ALA A 337 -4.94 1.12 -18.33
C ALA A 337 -6.25 1.88 -18.14
N GLU A 338 -7.38 1.24 -18.47
CA GLU A 338 -8.72 1.82 -18.31
C GLU A 338 -9.28 1.58 -16.90
N ASP A 339 -9.03 0.40 -16.33
CA ASP A 339 -9.58 0.01 -15.04
C ASP A 339 -8.51 -0.30 -13.99
N ALA A 340 -7.55 -1.15 -14.33
CA ALA A 340 -6.47 -1.54 -13.42
C ALA A 340 -5.24 -2.03 -14.18
N VAL A 341 -4.07 -1.84 -13.55
CA VAL A 341 -2.79 -2.40 -13.97
C VAL A 341 -1.96 -2.75 -12.74
N CYS A 342 -1.14 -3.78 -12.86
CA CYS A 342 -0.14 -4.15 -11.86
C CYS A 342 1.26 -3.72 -12.31
N ILE A 343 2.07 -3.22 -11.37
CA ILE A 343 3.50 -2.98 -11.56
C ILE A 343 4.24 -3.94 -10.62
N HIS A 344 4.85 -4.96 -11.19
CA HIS A 344 5.66 -5.90 -10.42
C HIS A 344 7.07 -5.31 -10.26
N GLY A 345 7.36 -4.85 -9.06
CA GLY A 345 8.63 -4.23 -8.71
C GLY A 345 9.39 -5.03 -7.65
N PRO A 346 10.28 -5.96 -8.05
CA PRO A 346 11.21 -6.60 -7.13
C PRO A 346 12.04 -5.60 -6.31
N PRO A 347 12.72 -6.04 -5.24
CA PRO A 347 13.51 -5.15 -4.39
C PRO A 347 14.56 -4.38 -5.15
N GLY A 348 14.61 -3.06 -4.91
CA GLY A 348 15.63 -2.19 -5.50
C GLY A 348 15.43 -1.84 -6.96
N THR A 349 14.31 -2.21 -7.59
CA THR A 349 14.04 -1.91 -9.01
C THR A 349 13.43 -0.52 -9.25
N GLY A 350 13.32 0.32 -8.22
CA GLY A 350 12.84 1.69 -8.34
C GLY A 350 11.31 1.78 -8.48
N LYS A 351 10.56 0.90 -7.82
CA LYS A 351 9.09 0.93 -7.77
C LYS A 351 8.57 2.32 -7.37
N THR A 352 9.05 2.87 -6.25
CA THR A 352 8.67 4.21 -5.76
C THR A 352 8.99 5.29 -6.80
N ARG A 353 10.18 5.27 -7.43
CA ARG A 353 10.56 6.19 -8.50
C ARG A 353 9.60 6.12 -9.70
N THR A 354 9.22 4.91 -10.11
CA THR A 354 8.26 4.68 -11.19
C THR A 354 6.89 5.27 -10.84
N LEU A 355 6.42 5.04 -9.61
CA LEU A 355 5.15 5.59 -9.14
C LEU A 355 5.19 7.11 -9.04
N THR A 356 6.27 7.70 -8.50
CA THR A 356 6.45 9.15 -8.44
C THR A 356 6.36 9.77 -9.83
N ALA A 357 7.07 9.20 -10.81
CA ALA A 357 7.02 9.67 -12.20
C ALA A 357 5.61 9.55 -12.81
N TYR A 358 4.91 8.43 -12.55
CA TYR A 358 3.54 8.26 -13.02
C TYR A 358 2.56 9.24 -12.36
N ILE A 359 2.63 9.41 -11.04
CA ILE A 359 1.78 10.35 -10.30
C ILE A 359 1.99 11.78 -10.77
N HIS A 360 3.26 12.18 -10.94
CA HIS A 360 3.63 13.48 -11.48
C HIS A 360 3.07 13.66 -12.91
N TYR A 361 3.25 12.67 -13.77
CA TYR A 361 2.71 12.68 -15.13
C TYR A 361 1.18 12.81 -15.12
N ALA A 362 0.47 11.97 -14.37
CA ALA A 362 -0.98 11.99 -14.30
C ALA A 362 -1.52 13.33 -13.77
N ALA A 363 -0.93 13.86 -12.69
CA ALA A 363 -1.34 15.12 -12.08
C ALA A 363 -1.10 16.33 -13.00
N THR A 364 0.06 16.38 -13.68
CA THR A 364 0.35 17.46 -14.64
C THR A 364 -0.55 17.41 -15.88
N HIS A 365 -1.14 16.22 -16.18
CA HIS A 365 -2.17 16.07 -17.21
C HIS A 365 -3.60 16.27 -16.67
N GLY A 366 -3.75 16.84 -15.47
CA GLY A 366 -5.02 17.27 -14.90
C GLY A 366 -5.83 16.16 -14.24
N GLN A 367 -5.27 14.97 -14.03
CA GLN A 367 -5.92 13.90 -13.29
C GLN A 367 -5.77 14.14 -11.78
N ARG A 368 -6.81 13.90 -11.01
CA ARG A 368 -6.74 13.90 -9.54
C ARG A 368 -6.29 12.52 -9.07
N VAL A 369 -5.19 12.49 -8.34
CA VAL A 369 -4.55 11.25 -7.93
C VAL A 369 -4.71 11.02 -6.43
N LEU A 370 -5.20 9.83 -6.05
CA LEU A 370 -5.11 9.31 -4.69
C LEU A 370 -3.90 8.40 -4.59
N VAL A 371 -2.95 8.76 -3.75
CA VAL A 371 -1.80 7.92 -3.40
C VAL A 371 -2.09 7.18 -2.11
N ALA A 372 -2.05 5.86 -2.13
CA ALA A 372 -2.40 5.04 -0.99
C ALA A 372 -1.34 3.97 -0.70
N ALA A 373 -1.18 3.61 0.59
CA ALA A 373 -0.45 2.45 1.05
C ALA A 373 -1.06 1.92 2.35
N HIS A 374 -0.65 0.72 2.78
CA HIS A 374 -1.17 0.15 4.02
C HIS A 374 -0.65 0.86 5.28
N SER A 375 0.56 1.45 5.25
CA SER A 375 1.20 2.11 6.38
C SER A 375 1.42 3.61 6.15
N ASN A 376 1.47 4.39 7.24
CA ASN A 376 1.79 5.81 7.17
C ASN A 376 3.18 6.05 6.57
N GLN A 377 4.17 5.24 6.97
CA GLN A 377 5.54 5.37 6.49
C GLN A 377 5.63 5.19 4.96
N ALA A 378 4.95 4.20 4.39
CA ALA A 378 4.95 3.99 2.95
C ALA A 378 4.30 5.15 2.19
N VAL A 379 3.19 5.69 2.72
CA VAL A 379 2.52 6.88 2.15
C VAL A 379 3.43 8.11 2.21
N ASP A 380 4.07 8.33 3.36
CA ASP A 380 4.94 9.49 3.56
C ASP A 380 6.20 9.40 2.69
N ASN A 381 6.77 8.20 2.53
CA ASN A 381 7.91 7.97 1.63
C ASN A 381 7.57 8.26 0.16
N LEU A 382 6.38 7.91 -0.33
CA LEU A 382 5.95 8.26 -1.69
C LEU A 382 5.82 9.76 -1.88
N LEU A 383 5.39 10.48 -0.84
CA LEU A 383 5.16 11.91 -0.91
C LEU A 383 6.46 12.70 -0.88
N VAL A 384 7.35 12.37 0.06
CA VAL A 384 8.54 13.20 0.34
C VAL A 384 9.88 12.50 0.09
N GLY A 385 9.90 11.18 -0.16
CA GLY A 385 11.15 10.43 -0.35
C GLY A 385 12.12 10.62 0.82
N ASP A 386 13.39 10.89 0.50
CA ASP A 386 14.45 11.18 1.47
C ASP A 386 14.55 12.69 1.84
N SER A 387 13.51 13.49 1.51
CA SER A 387 13.50 14.93 1.78
C SER A 387 13.65 15.25 3.26
N THR A 388 14.40 16.31 3.53
CA THR A 388 14.45 16.96 4.84
C THR A 388 13.90 18.38 4.73
N SER A 389 13.66 19.07 5.84
CA SER A 389 13.15 20.45 5.83
C SER A 389 14.04 21.44 5.08
N ASP A 390 15.34 21.17 4.97
CA ASP A 390 16.32 22.06 4.35
C ASP A 390 16.83 21.57 2.97
N ASP A 391 16.55 20.29 2.62
CA ASP A 391 17.08 19.64 1.41
C ASP A 391 16.00 18.71 0.82
N PRO A 392 15.17 19.21 -0.11
CA PRO A 392 14.16 18.42 -0.80
C PRO A 392 14.80 17.36 -1.70
N ASP A 393 14.32 16.12 -1.62
CA ASP A 393 14.68 15.07 -2.57
C ASP A 393 14.12 15.42 -3.96
N PRO A 394 14.98 15.71 -4.97
CA PRO A 394 14.53 16.16 -6.29
C PRO A 394 13.72 15.11 -7.06
N ASP A 395 13.81 13.84 -6.66
CA ASP A 395 13.10 12.73 -7.29
C ASP A 395 11.78 12.37 -6.56
N SER A 396 11.42 13.08 -5.49
CA SER A 396 10.17 12.93 -4.74
C SER A 396 9.06 13.81 -5.29
N LEU A 397 7.80 13.48 -4.97
CA LEU A 397 6.67 14.37 -5.30
C LEU A 397 6.82 15.75 -4.65
N HIS A 398 7.36 15.81 -3.43
CA HIS A 398 7.69 17.06 -2.73
C HIS A 398 8.67 17.92 -3.52
N GLY A 399 9.76 17.32 -4.02
CA GLY A 399 10.76 18.06 -4.80
C GLY A 399 10.26 18.51 -6.18
N LEU A 400 9.31 17.80 -6.77
CA LEU A 400 8.76 18.06 -8.11
C LEU A 400 7.56 19.02 -8.12
N ALA A 401 6.85 19.15 -6.98
CA ALA A 401 5.57 19.84 -6.94
C ALA A 401 5.64 21.32 -7.30
N ASP A 402 6.63 22.04 -6.78
CA ASP A 402 6.76 23.48 -6.98
C ASP A 402 7.02 23.84 -8.45
N ASP A 403 7.90 23.11 -9.12
CA ASP A 403 8.24 23.35 -10.53
C ASP A 403 7.07 23.02 -11.46
N ALA A 404 6.27 22.03 -11.08
CA ALA A 404 5.08 21.60 -11.83
C ALA A 404 3.80 22.40 -11.47
N GLY A 405 3.82 23.18 -10.39
CA GLY A 405 2.66 23.90 -9.87
C GLY A 405 1.58 22.97 -9.33
N LEU A 406 1.93 21.80 -8.83
CA LEU A 406 1.02 20.80 -8.26
C LEU A 406 0.74 21.07 -6.78
N SER A 407 -0.52 20.89 -6.40
CA SER A 407 -0.95 20.94 -5.01
C SER A 407 -1.00 19.54 -4.41
N LEU A 408 -0.24 19.32 -3.32
CA LEU A 408 -0.18 18.07 -2.59
C LEU A 408 -0.85 18.20 -1.23
N ALA A 409 -1.53 17.16 -0.76
CA ALA A 409 -2.13 17.12 0.57
C ALA A 409 -2.04 15.73 1.20
N ARG A 410 -2.01 15.66 2.54
CA ARG A 410 -1.94 14.42 3.32
C ARG A 410 -3.18 14.26 4.18
N ALA A 411 -3.96 13.21 3.91
CA ALA A 411 -5.13 12.87 4.71
C ALA A 411 -4.75 11.93 5.87
N GLY A 412 -5.22 12.27 7.07
CA GLY A 412 -4.94 11.52 8.31
C GLY A 412 -3.81 12.13 9.13
N GLY A 413 -3.95 12.10 10.45
CA GLY A 413 -3.10 12.84 11.40
C GLY A 413 -1.89 12.11 11.98
N ASN A 414 -1.59 10.87 11.53
CA ASN A 414 -0.58 10.02 12.17
C ASN A 414 0.70 9.92 11.31
N THR A 415 1.34 11.04 11.00
CA THR A 415 2.69 11.05 10.43
C THR A 415 3.74 11.29 11.50
N THR A 416 4.89 10.63 11.36
CA THR A 416 6.11 10.91 12.14
C THR A 416 7.17 11.63 11.30
N ASN A 417 6.87 11.87 10.03
CA ASN A 417 7.76 12.60 9.13
C ASN A 417 7.54 14.11 9.31
N ASP A 418 8.60 14.84 9.66
CA ASP A 418 8.53 16.27 9.96
C ASP A 418 8.14 17.12 8.75
N VAL A 419 8.59 16.78 7.54
CA VAL A 419 8.23 17.47 6.30
C VAL A 419 6.75 17.32 6.03
N VAL A 420 6.23 16.07 6.09
CA VAL A 420 4.80 15.80 5.89
C VAL A 420 3.94 16.49 6.94
N ALA A 421 4.36 16.46 8.21
CA ALA A 421 3.62 17.10 9.30
C ALA A 421 3.54 18.62 9.15
N THR A 422 4.58 19.25 8.59
CA THR A 422 4.68 20.71 8.46
C THR A 422 3.99 21.19 7.19
N GLU A 423 4.24 20.53 6.06
CA GLU A 423 3.86 21.04 4.73
C GLU A 423 2.50 20.52 4.26
N TYR A 424 2.11 19.28 4.59
CA TYR A 424 0.99 18.60 3.94
C TYR A 424 -0.16 18.16 4.85
N ALA A 425 0.09 17.98 6.15
CA ALA A 425 -0.93 17.45 7.06
C ALA A 425 -2.12 18.38 7.32
N ASN A 426 -1.97 19.68 7.05
CA ASN A 426 -3.00 20.70 7.24
C ASN A 426 -3.49 21.32 5.92
N GLU A 427 -2.96 20.87 4.78
CA GLU A 427 -3.40 21.38 3.49
C GLU A 427 -4.84 20.94 3.16
N PRO A 428 -5.61 21.81 2.46
CA PRO A 428 -6.96 21.48 2.06
C PRO A 428 -6.99 20.25 1.14
N LEU A 429 -7.75 19.22 1.52
CA LEU A 429 -7.93 18.03 0.70
C LEU A 429 -8.81 18.29 -0.53
N ASP A 430 -9.66 19.33 -0.48
CA ASP A 430 -10.52 19.72 -1.59
C ASP A 430 -9.73 20.58 -2.57
N GLY A 431 -9.64 20.11 -3.80
CA GLY A 431 -8.91 20.81 -4.87
C GLY A 431 -7.44 20.46 -4.97
N ALA A 432 -6.89 19.61 -4.11
CA ALA A 432 -5.53 19.10 -4.28
C ALA A 432 -5.44 18.18 -5.51
N ASP A 433 -4.36 18.33 -6.29
CA ASP A 433 -4.09 17.50 -7.47
C ASP A 433 -3.69 16.08 -7.05
N VAL A 434 -2.92 15.97 -5.95
CA VAL A 434 -2.51 14.70 -5.36
C VAL A 434 -2.87 14.67 -3.89
N VAL A 435 -3.59 13.64 -3.46
CA VAL A 435 -3.91 13.40 -2.05
C VAL A 435 -3.27 12.08 -1.62
N ALA A 436 -2.44 12.14 -0.58
CA ALA A 436 -1.82 10.96 0.01
C ALA A 436 -2.59 10.51 1.26
N ALA A 437 -2.89 9.22 1.38
CA ALA A 437 -3.66 8.64 2.48
C ALA A 437 -3.25 7.18 2.74
N THR A 438 -3.40 6.68 3.97
CA THR A 438 -3.43 5.22 4.14
C THR A 438 -4.70 4.66 3.52
N THR A 439 -4.69 3.38 3.10
CA THR A 439 -5.89 2.72 2.57
C THR A 439 -7.10 2.91 3.49
N SER A 440 -6.90 2.81 4.81
CA SER A 440 -7.96 3.05 5.78
C SER A 440 -8.42 4.51 5.86
N ALA A 441 -7.50 5.48 5.72
CA ALA A 441 -7.85 6.90 5.75
C ALA A 441 -8.62 7.33 4.49
N ALA A 442 -8.39 6.66 3.37
CA ALA A 442 -9.10 6.89 2.11
C ALA A 442 -10.61 6.68 2.21
N ALA A 443 -11.09 5.90 3.19
CA ALA A 443 -12.53 5.73 3.45
C ALA A 443 -13.29 7.04 3.81
N ALA A 444 -12.56 8.14 4.04
CA ALA A 444 -13.18 9.45 4.26
C ALA A 444 -13.58 10.18 2.97
N PHE A 445 -13.19 9.66 1.81
CA PHE A 445 -13.45 10.30 0.53
C PHE A 445 -14.71 9.76 -0.14
N ASP A 446 -15.35 10.64 -0.91
CA ASP A 446 -16.52 10.28 -1.70
C ASP A 446 -16.14 9.31 -2.85
N ARG A 447 -17.13 8.56 -3.29
CA ARG A 447 -17.02 7.63 -4.41
C ARG A 447 -16.61 8.37 -5.69
N ASN A 448 -15.65 7.77 -6.45
CA ASN A 448 -15.13 8.32 -7.71
C ASN A 448 -14.57 9.75 -7.61
N ARG A 449 -14.12 10.15 -6.43
CA ARG A 449 -13.51 11.46 -6.22
C ARG A 449 -12.23 11.65 -7.01
N PHE A 450 -11.47 10.57 -7.20
CA PHE A 450 -10.18 10.56 -7.88
C PHE A 450 -10.27 9.85 -9.23
N ASP A 451 -9.50 10.35 -10.20
CA ASP A 451 -9.41 9.72 -11.51
C ASP A 451 -8.54 8.46 -11.43
N VAL A 452 -7.49 8.51 -10.60
CA VAL A 452 -6.56 7.40 -10.38
C VAL A 452 -6.35 7.16 -8.89
N GLY A 453 -6.37 5.91 -8.48
CA GLY A 453 -5.87 5.42 -7.19
C GLY A 453 -4.58 4.64 -7.41
N VAL A 454 -3.48 5.16 -6.88
CA VAL A 454 -2.17 4.50 -6.88
C VAL A 454 -1.97 3.83 -5.53
N VAL A 455 -1.76 2.52 -5.52
CA VAL A 455 -1.51 1.75 -4.28
C VAL A 455 -0.09 1.23 -4.30
N ASP A 456 0.77 1.77 -3.44
CA ASP A 456 2.10 1.22 -3.22
C ASP A 456 2.05 0.11 -2.18
N GLU A 457 2.99 -0.83 -2.28
CA GLU A 457 3.01 -2.06 -1.50
C GLU A 457 1.65 -2.78 -1.54
N ALA A 458 1.03 -2.82 -2.73
CA ALA A 458 -0.32 -3.36 -2.94
C ALA A 458 -0.44 -4.84 -2.54
N THR A 459 0.66 -5.58 -2.55
CA THR A 459 0.72 -6.98 -2.09
C THR A 459 0.61 -7.12 -0.57
N GLN A 460 0.86 -6.05 0.19
CA GLN A 460 0.66 -6.02 1.65
C GLN A 460 -0.74 -5.51 2.05
N ALA A 461 -1.50 -4.98 1.10
CA ALA A 461 -2.87 -4.53 1.34
C ALA A 461 -3.86 -5.66 1.03
N SER A 462 -4.66 -6.06 2.02
CA SER A 462 -5.71 -7.06 1.77
C SER A 462 -6.71 -6.57 0.71
N ARG A 463 -7.34 -7.50 0.00
CA ARG A 463 -8.37 -7.17 -1.00
C ARG A 463 -9.46 -6.24 -0.44
N PRO A 464 -9.99 -6.42 0.78
CA PRO A 464 -10.90 -5.49 1.41
C PRO A 464 -10.32 -4.09 1.66
N ALA A 465 -9.02 -3.98 1.98
CA ALA A 465 -8.37 -2.69 2.18
C ALA A 465 -8.21 -1.93 0.85
N THR A 466 -7.85 -2.64 -0.22
CA THR A 466 -7.76 -2.06 -1.57
C THR A 466 -9.14 -1.70 -2.13
N ALA A 467 -10.22 -2.39 -1.71
CA ALA A 467 -11.59 -2.02 -2.09
C ALA A 467 -11.97 -0.60 -1.65
N ILE A 468 -11.40 -0.08 -0.54
CA ILE A 468 -11.59 1.32 -0.11
C ILE A 468 -11.04 2.29 -1.16
N VAL A 469 -9.84 2.02 -1.69
CA VAL A 469 -9.23 2.85 -2.74
C VAL A 469 -10.02 2.72 -4.05
N LEU A 470 -10.45 1.51 -4.38
CA LEU A 470 -11.29 1.24 -5.56
C LEU A 470 -12.62 1.99 -5.48
N GLU A 471 -13.22 2.15 -4.30
CA GLU A 471 -14.42 2.95 -4.13
C GLU A 471 -14.19 4.41 -4.49
N CYS A 472 -13.05 4.98 -4.05
CA CYS A 472 -12.74 6.39 -4.19
C CYS A 472 -12.17 6.77 -5.57
N ALA A 473 -11.63 5.81 -6.33
CA ALA A 473 -10.98 6.06 -7.62
C ALA A 473 -11.71 5.38 -8.78
N ARG A 474 -11.47 5.87 -10.00
CA ARG A 474 -12.02 5.31 -11.24
C ARG A 474 -11.14 4.22 -11.84
N LYS A 475 -9.82 4.36 -11.67
CA LYS A 475 -8.77 3.45 -12.14
C LYS A 475 -7.81 3.13 -11.01
N LEU A 476 -7.23 1.94 -10.99
CA LEU A 476 -6.21 1.53 -10.03
C LEU A 476 -4.86 1.27 -10.72
N VAL A 477 -3.79 1.78 -10.11
CA VAL A 477 -2.42 1.37 -10.38
C VAL A 477 -1.88 0.71 -9.12
N LEU A 478 -1.67 -0.59 -9.19
CA LEU A 478 -1.25 -1.41 -8.07
C LEU A 478 0.24 -1.74 -8.21
N ALA A 479 1.08 -1.28 -7.30
CA ALA A 479 2.50 -1.60 -7.33
C ALA A 479 2.88 -2.45 -6.13
N GLY A 480 3.66 -3.51 -6.35
CA GLY A 480 4.04 -4.43 -5.29
C GLY A 480 4.95 -5.54 -5.77
N ASP A 481 5.28 -6.43 -4.85
CA ASP A 481 6.07 -7.62 -5.11
C ASP A 481 5.43 -8.84 -4.44
N HIS A 482 4.75 -9.66 -5.23
CA HIS A 482 4.05 -10.86 -4.75
C HIS A 482 5.01 -12.00 -4.32
N LYS A 483 6.32 -11.84 -4.54
CA LYS A 483 7.35 -12.75 -4.03
C LYS A 483 7.84 -12.35 -2.63
N GLN A 484 7.32 -11.25 -2.08
CA GLN A 484 7.51 -10.83 -0.70
C GLN A 484 6.25 -11.08 0.13
N LEU A 485 6.18 -10.51 1.35
CA LEU A 485 5.11 -10.81 2.29
C LEU A 485 3.72 -10.48 1.76
N PRO A 486 2.75 -11.37 1.99
CA PRO A 486 1.34 -11.12 1.73
C PRO A 486 0.77 -10.13 2.77
N PRO A 487 -0.50 -9.74 2.66
CA PRO A 487 -1.17 -8.97 3.69
C PRO A 487 -1.07 -9.68 5.06
N TYR A 488 -0.83 -8.91 6.11
CA TYR A 488 -0.85 -9.46 7.47
C TYR A 488 -2.22 -10.03 7.80
N SER A 489 -2.23 -11.20 8.44
CA SER A 489 -3.42 -11.80 9.03
C SER A 489 -3.14 -12.29 10.45
N ALA A 490 -4.11 -12.08 11.34
CA ALA A 490 -4.06 -12.55 12.72
C ALA A 490 -4.54 -14.01 12.86
N THR A 491 -5.10 -14.58 11.80
CA THR A 491 -5.52 -15.98 11.76
C THR A 491 -4.39 -16.90 11.31
N GLU A 492 -4.31 -18.10 11.84
CA GLU A 492 -3.52 -19.18 11.24
C GLU A 492 -4.20 -19.55 9.92
N HIS A 493 -3.50 -19.35 8.81
CA HIS A 493 -4.07 -19.54 7.48
C HIS A 493 -4.40 -21.00 7.20
N ASP A 494 -5.64 -21.27 6.83
CA ASP A 494 -5.93 -22.40 5.95
C ASP A 494 -5.39 -21.99 4.56
N ALA A 495 -4.41 -22.73 4.05
CA ALA A 495 -3.70 -22.44 2.79
C ALA A 495 -4.61 -22.33 1.54
N ASP A 496 -5.87 -22.73 1.66
CA ASP A 496 -6.86 -22.71 0.57
C ASP A 496 -7.75 -21.45 0.55
N ALA A 497 -7.52 -20.44 1.38
CA ALA A 497 -8.40 -19.27 1.43
C ALA A 497 -7.93 -18.13 0.55
N ASP A 498 -8.39 -18.07 -0.71
CA ASP A 498 -8.24 -16.95 -1.67
C ASP A 498 -8.58 -15.56 -1.07
N SER A 499 -9.30 -15.54 0.06
CA SER A 499 -9.70 -14.32 0.76
C SER A 499 -8.55 -13.56 1.41
N HIS A 500 -7.40 -14.21 1.67
CA HIS A 500 -6.18 -13.60 2.22
C HIS A 500 -5.35 -12.88 1.16
N ALA A 501 -5.48 -13.29 -0.11
CA ALA A 501 -4.72 -12.70 -1.18
C ALA A 501 -4.98 -11.19 -1.30
N SER A 502 -3.95 -10.43 -1.62
CA SER A 502 -4.09 -9.03 -2.04
C SER A 502 -4.91 -8.93 -3.33
N LEU A 503 -5.46 -7.74 -3.62
CA LEU A 503 -6.08 -7.54 -4.93
C LEU A 503 -5.06 -7.72 -6.07
N PHE A 504 -3.81 -7.33 -5.84
CA PHE A 504 -2.71 -7.51 -6.78
C PHE A 504 -2.54 -9.00 -7.16
N GLU A 505 -2.40 -9.89 -6.18
CA GLU A 505 -2.26 -11.34 -6.42
C GLU A 505 -3.51 -11.95 -7.03
N ALA A 506 -4.69 -11.58 -6.54
CA ALA A 506 -5.95 -12.08 -7.07
C ALA A 506 -6.16 -11.70 -8.56
N LEU A 507 -5.74 -10.50 -8.96
CA LEU A 507 -5.78 -10.10 -10.37
C LEU A 507 -4.75 -10.85 -11.21
N LEU A 508 -3.52 -11.06 -10.72
CA LEU A 508 -2.52 -11.86 -11.44
C LEU A 508 -2.97 -13.31 -11.62
N GLU A 509 -3.57 -13.90 -10.62
CA GLU A 509 -4.13 -15.25 -10.73
C GLU A 509 -5.21 -15.31 -11.83
N ARG A 510 -6.06 -14.30 -11.88
CA ARG A 510 -7.18 -14.23 -12.84
C ARG A 510 -6.77 -13.90 -14.26
N TYR A 511 -5.84 -12.97 -14.46
CA TYR A 511 -5.49 -12.49 -15.79
C TYR A 511 -4.14 -13.01 -16.27
N GLY A 512 -3.32 -13.51 -15.38
CA GLY A 512 -1.94 -13.94 -15.66
C GLY A 512 -0.94 -12.81 -15.52
N ASP A 513 0.33 -13.16 -15.75
CA ASP A 513 1.46 -12.23 -15.59
C ASP A 513 1.44 -11.08 -16.60
N ASP A 514 0.70 -11.25 -17.71
CA ASP A 514 0.52 -10.21 -18.74
C ASP A 514 -0.22 -8.95 -18.22
N LEU A 515 -0.81 -9.00 -17.04
CA LEU A 515 -1.38 -7.83 -16.38
C LEU A 515 -0.32 -6.96 -15.69
N ALA A 516 0.85 -7.53 -15.41
CA ALA A 516 1.88 -6.84 -14.67
C ALA A 516 3.00 -6.33 -15.58
N ALA A 517 3.29 -5.02 -15.50
CA ALA A 517 4.52 -4.47 -16.06
C ALA A 517 5.70 -4.80 -15.12
N PRO A 518 6.66 -5.65 -15.54
CA PRO A 518 7.75 -6.07 -14.68
C PRO A 518 8.89 -5.04 -14.68
N LEU A 519 9.36 -4.66 -13.50
CA LEU A 519 10.62 -3.95 -13.32
C LEU A 519 11.74 -4.97 -13.13
N ARG A 520 12.87 -4.83 -13.83
CA ARG A 520 13.92 -5.83 -13.84
C ARG A 520 15.27 -5.31 -13.41
N GLU A 521 15.60 -4.06 -13.69
CA GLU A 521 16.87 -3.46 -13.34
C GLU A 521 16.90 -3.03 -11.87
N GLN A 522 17.77 -3.65 -11.07
CA GLN A 522 17.88 -3.35 -9.63
C GLN A 522 19.13 -2.50 -9.33
N TYR A 523 18.95 -1.53 -8.43
CA TYR A 523 19.94 -0.51 -8.05
C TYR A 523 20.39 -0.62 -6.59
N ARG A 524 19.79 -1.52 -5.80
CA ARG A 524 20.00 -1.61 -4.36
C ARG A 524 21.17 -2.52 -4.00
N MET A 525 21.07 -3.77 -4.36
CA MET A 525 21.91 -4.84 -3.82
C MET A 525 23.22 -5.01 -4.58
N HIS A 526 24.28 -5.39 -3.85
CA HIS A 526 25.46 -5.99 -4.45
C HIS A 526 25.06 -7.24 -5.25
N GLU A 527 25.78 -7.53 -6.35
CA GLU A 527 25.47 -8.67 -7.21
C GLU A 527 25.45 -10.02 -6.47
N ASP A 528 26.40 -10.24 -5.55
CA ASP A 528 26.46 -11.47 -4.74
C ASP A 528 25.23 -11.62 -3.82
N ILE A 529 24.70 -10.51 -3.28
CA ILE A 529 23.48 -10.51 -2.47
C ILE A 529 22.27 -10.82 -3.33
N ALA A 530 22.19 -10.21 -4.53
CA ALA A 530 21.09 -10.37 -5.45
C ALA A 530 21.05 -11.77 -6.10
N ALA A 531 22.16 -12.47 -6.20
CA ALA A 531 22.30 -13.70 -6.98
C ALA A 531 21.34 -14.82 -6.53
N PHE A 532 21.25 -15.08 -5.22
CA PHE A 532 20.34 -16.11 -4.71
C PHE A 532 18.87 -15.73 -4.85
N PRO A 533 18.40 -14.55 -4.38
CA PRO A 533 17.01 -14.12 -4.58
C PRO A 533 16.60 -14.09 -6.06
N ASN A 534 17.48 -13.63 -6.95
CA ASN A 534 17.20 -13.58 -8.39
C ASN A 534 16.91 -14.97 -8.96
N ARG A 535 17.77 -15.95 -8.63
CA ARG A 535 17.58 -17.33 -9.10
C ARG A 535 16.38 -18.02 -8.48
N GLU A 536 16.14 -17.82 -7.19
CA GLU A 536 15.14 -18.57 -6.42
C GLU A 536 13.73 -17.99 -6.56
N PHE A 537 13.59 -16.67 -6.64
CA PHE A 537 12.28 -16.00 -6.57
C PHE A 537 11.90 -15.23 -7.84
N TYR A 538 12.90 -14.84 -8.67
CA TYR A 538 12.66 -13.97 -9.82
C TYR A 538 13.11 -14.59 -11.16
N ASP A 539 13.23 -15.92 -11.23
CA ASP A 539 13.52 -16.69 -12.44
C ASP A 539 14.77 -16.23 -13.20
N GLY A 540 15.73 -15.61 -12.49
CA GLY A 540 16.95 -15.06 -13.08
C GLY A 540 16.73 -13.78 -13.92
N LEU A 541 15.58 -13.11 -13.78
CA LEU A 541 15.19 -11.97 -14.61
C LEU A 541 15.65 -10.60 -14.07
N LEU A 542 16.20 -10.56 -12.85
CA LEU A 542 16.74 -9.31 -12.31
C LEU A 542 18.12 -9.02 -12.90
N GLU A 543 18.28 -7.79 -13.34
CA GLU A 543 19.50 -7.23 -13.90
C GLU A 543 20.12 -6.28 -12.86
N THR A 544 21.33 -6.57 -12.39
CA THR A 544 22.04 -5.68 -11.46
C THR A 544 22.76 -4.60 -12.26
N THR A 545 22.50 -3.34 -11.93
CA THR A 545 23.13 -2.19 -12.60
C THR A 545 24.63 -2.19 -12.39
N ASP A 546 25.40 -1.97 -13.45
CA ASP A 546 26.84 -1.75 -13.39
C ASP A 546 27.15 -0.48 -12.56
N ARG A 547 28.20 -0.56 -11.74
CA ARG A 547 28.64 0.53 -10.86
C ARG A 547 30.11 0.84 -11.08
N ASP A 548 30.42 2.11 -11.14
CA ASP A 548 31.79 2.60 -11.38
C ASP A 548 32.74 2.36 -10.19
N GLU A 549 32.19 2.14 -8.96
CA GLU A 549 32.96 1.93 -7.74
C GLU A 549 32.62 0.60 -7.05
N PRO A 550 33.56 0.00 -6.29
CA PRO A 550 33.28 -1.19 -5.53
C PRO A 550 32.16 -0.98 -4.51
N TRP A 551 31.06 -1.74 -4.65
CA TRP A 551 29.89 -1.68 -3.76
C TRP A 551 30.10 -2.57 -2.53
N THR A 552 31.18 -2.27 -1.73
CA THR A 552 31.63 -3.11 -0.61
C THR A 552 31.89 -2.27 0.65
N ILE A 553 31.96 -2.91 1.80
CA ILE A 553 32.25 -2.29 3.10
C ILE A 553 33.59 -2.83 3.62
N GLY A 554 34.61 -1.96 3.75
CA GLY A 554 35.88 -2.26 4.40
C GLY A 554 36.60 -3.49 3.85
N GLY A 555 36.36 -3.90 2.60
CA GLY A 555 36.93 -5.10 1.99
C GLY A 555 36.33 -6.42 2.52
N LEU A 556 35.21 -6.35 3.25
CA LEU A 556 34.47 -7.53 3.69
C LEU A 556 33.66 -8.10 2.51
N PRO A 557 33.43 -9.43 2.44
CA PRO A 557 32.57 -10.03 1.42
C PRO A 557 31.14 -9.48 1.53
N ALA A 558 30.48 -9.29 0.38
CA ALA A 558 29.12 -8.74 0.35
C ALA A 558 28.09 -9.69 0.97
N LEU A 559 28.25 -10.99 0.78
CA LEU A 559 27.42 -12.03 1.36
C LEU A 559 28.25 -12.92 2.28
N HIS A 560 27.71 -13.25 3.48
CA HIS A 560 28.40 -14.10 4.45
C HIS A 560 27.43 -14.94 5.27
N GLY A 561 27.58 -16.26 5.24
CA GLY A 561 26.86 -17.21 6.08
C GLY A 561 27.66 -17.54 7.36
N VAL A 562 26.95 -17.70 8.47
CA VAL A 562 27.53 -18.17 9.75
C VAL A 562 26.65 -19.26 10.33
N ASP A 563 27.23 -20.48 10.45
CA ASP A 563 26.55 -21.60 11.13
C ASP A 563 26.70 -21.48 12.64
N VAL A 564 25.59 -21.39 13.34
CA VAL A 564 25.55 -21.25 14.81
C VAL A 564 24.55 -22.22 15.40
N ARG A 565 25.08 -23.33 15.92
CA ARG A 565 24.27 -24.28 16.69
C ARG A 565 24.16 -23.78 18.12
N GLY A 566 22.95 -23.49 18.54
CA GLY A 566 22.66 -22.99 19.88
C GLY A 566 21.47 -23.69 20.51
N THR A 567 21.14 -23.31 21.72
CA THR A 567 19.90 -23.75 22.37
C THR A 567 18.92 -22.60 22.36
N GLU A 568 17.88 -22.72 21.51
CA GLU A 568 16.76 -21.77 21.54
C GLU A 568 16.04 -21.79 22.89
N ARG A 569 15.51 -20.67 23.29
CA ARG A 569 14.73 -20.51 24.52
C ARG A 569 13.44 -19.78 24.24
N ARG A 570 12.35 -20.23 24.86
CA ARG A 570 11.12 -19.45 24.89
C ARG A 570 11.31 -18.21 25.77
N ASP A 571 10.74 -17.09 25.35
CA ASP A 571 10.70 -15.89 26.19
C ASP A 571 9.82 -16.08 27.44
N VAL A 572 9.85 -15.10 28.34
CA VAL A 572 9.13 -15.18 29.61
C VAL A 572 7.61 -15.38 29.44
N ALA A 573 7.04 -14.81 28.37
CA ALA A 573 5.63 -14.97 28.03
C ALA A 573 5.33 -16.29 27.30
N GLY A 574 6.37 -17.05 26.88
CA GLY A 574 6.24 -18.31 26.19
C GLY A 574 5.76 -18.23 24.73
N ASN A 575 5.59 -17.01 24.23
CA ASN A 575 5.01 -16.75 22.90
C ASN A 575 6.05 -16.54 21.79
N SER A 576 7.34 -16.41 22.15
CA SER A 576 8.39 -16.15 21.18
C SER A 576 9.69 -16.87 21.56
N TYR A 577 10.65 -16.90 20.62
CA TYR A 577 11.93 -17.59 20.78
C TYR A 577 13.09 -16.60 20.79
N ALA A 578 14.17 -16.96 21.47
CA ALA A 578 15.45 -16.30 21.44
C ALA A 578 16.58 -17.33 21.47
N ASN A 579 17.68 -17.06 20.73
CA ASN A 579 18.89 -17.87 20.69
C ASN A 579 20.09 -17.02 21.16
N PRO A 580 20.56 -17.22 22.40
CA PRO A 580 21.68 -16.43 22.93
C PRO A 580 22.97 -16.60 22.15
N ALA A 581 23.24 -17.76 21.56
CA ALA A 581 24.45 -18.01 20.78
C ALA A 581 24.44 -17.22 19.47
N GLU A 582 23.31 -17.22 18.74
CA GLU A 582 23.16 -16.36 17.57
C GLU A 582 23.25 -14.87 17.95
N ALA A 583 22.63 -14.46 19.07
CA ALA A 583 22.70 -13.08 19.51
C ALA A 583 24.15 -12.63 19.80
N ASP A 584 25.01 -13.49 20.37
CA ASP A 584 26.44 -13.18 20.59
C ASP A 584 27.16 -13.02 19.23
N THR A 585 26.86 -13.86 18.25
CA THR A 585 27.42 -13.80 16.89
C THR A 585 26.95 -12.52 16.16
N VAL A 586 25.67 -12.20 16.23
CA VAL A 586 25.12 -10.96 15.63
C VAL A 586 25.81 -9.72 16.20
N VAL A 587 25.98 -9.66 17.54
CA VAL A 587 26.69 -8.55 18.18
C VAL A 587 28.15 -8.45 17.69
N ALA A 588 28.84 -9.57 17.55
CA ALA A 588 30.21 -9.57 17.04
C ALA A 588 30.30 -9.11 15.58
N GLU A 589 29.33 -9.47 14.73
CA GLU A 589 29.26 -8.97 13.36
C GLU A 589 28.94 -7.47 13.30
N VAL A 590 28.05 -6.96 14.14
CA VAL A 590 27.80 -5.52 14.27
C VAL A 590 29.07 -4.78 14.72
N GLU A 591 29.81 -5.30 15.73
CA GLU A 591 31.10 -4.74 16.14
C GLU A 591 32.10 -4.68 14.99
N ARG A 592 32.21 -5.75 14.20
CA ARG A 592 33.08 -5.81 13.01
C ARG A 592 32.70 -4.75 11.96
N LEU A 593 31.42 -4.56 11.71
CA LEU A 593 30.92 -3.50 10.81
C LEU A 593 31.26 -2.12 11.34
N ARG A 594 31.10 -1.89 12.63
CA ARG A 594 31.46 -0.61 13.30
C ARG A 594 32.95 -0.30 13.24
N GLU A 595 33.80 -1.33 13.32
CA GLU A 595 35.28 -1.19 13.18
C GLU A 595 35.69 -0.73 11.78
N THR A 596 34.90 -0.97 10.73
CA THR A 596 35.13 -0.42 9.38
C THR A 596 34.81 1.07 9.27
N GLY A 597 34.21 1.68 10.29
CA GLY A 597 33.78 3.07 10.29
C GLY A 597 32.33 3.27 9.80
N LEU A 598 31.58 2.20 9.51
CA LEU A 598 30.17 2.31 9.09
C LEU A 598 29.33 2.92 10.21
N PRO A 599 28.52 3.98 9.97
CA PRO A 599 27.60 4.56 10.96
C PRO A 599 26.61 3.53 11.53
N ALA A 600 26.19 3.70 12.78
CA ALA A 600 25.22 2.79 13.40
C ALA A 600 23.86 2.82 12.68
N ALA A 601 23.46 3.99 12.18
CA ALA A 601 22.22 4.16 11.42
C ALA A 601 22.19 3.38 10.09
N ASP A 602 23.37 3.07 9.53
CA ASP A 602 23.52 2.31 8.29
C ASP A 602 23.58 0.80 8.50
N VAL A 603 23.51 0.35 9.77
CA VAL A 603 23.48 -1.06 10.14
C VAL A 603 22.07 -1.45 10.57
N GLY A 604 21.53 -2.50 9.96
CA GLY A 604 20.28 -3.13 10.34
C GLY A 604 20.51 -4.53 10.94
N VAL A 605 19.72 -4.88 11.93
CA VAL A 605 19.65 -6.23 12.47
C VAL A 605 18.24 -6.74 12.36
N ILE A 606 18.07 -7.86 11.69
CA ILE A 606 16.77 -8.50 11.47
C ILE A 606 16.75 -9.81 12.27
N ALA A 607 15.69 -10.05 13.02
CA ALA A 607 15.47 -11.31 13.69
C ALA A 607 14.13 -11.93 13.32
N ALA A 608 14.09 -13.25 13.18
CA ALA A 608 12.85 -13.92 12.84
C ALA A 608 11.78 -13.84 13.96
N TYR A 609 12.20 -13.63 15.21
CA TYR A 609 11.30 -13.68 16.39
C TYR A 609 11.46 -12.46 17.29
N THR A 610 10.36 -11.93 17.80
CA THR A 610 10.33 -10.76 18.72
C THR A 610 11.12 -10.98 20.03
N GLY A 611 11.21 -12.23 20.52
CA GLY A 611 12.06 -12.59 21.66
C GLY A 611 13.54 -12.31 21.39
N GLN A 612 14.02 -12.60 20.20
CA GLN A 612 15.38 -12.31 19.75
C GLN A 612 15.61 -10.80 19.56
N VAL A 613 14.63 -10.09 19.00
CA VAL A 613 14.69 -8.62 18.86
C VAL A 613 14.95 -7.98 20.24
N ARG A 614 14.18 -8.37 21.25
CA ARG A 614 14.37 -7.84 22.63
C ARG A 614 15.76 -8.15 23.18
N LEU A 615 16.23 -9.38 23.00
CA LEU A 615 17.56 -9.80 23.45
C LEU A 615 18.67 -9.01 22.75
N LEU A 616 18.56 -8.81 21.43
CA LEU A 616 19.54 -8.08 20.64
C LEU A 616 19.55 -6.59 20.98
N ARG A 617 18.39 -5.96 21.13
CA ARG A 617 18.29 -4.55 21.58
C ARG A 617 18.98 -4.34 22.92
N GLN A 618 18.76 -5.26 23.88
CA GLN A 618 19.42 -5.21 25.17
C GLN A 618 20.94 -5.34 25.01
N ARG A 619 21.43 -6.37 24.28
CA ARG A 619 22.88 -6.63 24.17
C ARG A 619 23.63 -5.54 23.41
N LEU A 620 23.03 -5.02 22.35
CA LEU A 620 23.60 -3.90 21.59
C LEU A 620 23.60 -2.62 22.41
N GLY A 621 22.52 -2.35 23.14
CA GLY A 621 22.45 -1.22 24.08
C GLY A 621 23.53 -1.26 25.17
N ASP A 622 23.75 -2.44 25.79
CA ASP A 622 24.80 -2.66 26.80
C ASP A 622 26.22 -2.41 26.23
N ARG A 623 26.40 -2.51 24.91
CA ARG A 623 27.67 -2.27 24.17
C ARG A 623 27.77 -0.83 23.61
N GLY A 624 26.76 0.00 23.80
CA GLY A 624 26.73 1.37 23.28
C GLY A 624 26.32 1.48 21.79
N TYR A 625 25.67 0.46 21.25
CA TYR A 625 25.15 0.41 19.89
C TYR A 625 23.62 0.53 19.85
N GLY A 626 23.04 1.30 20.75
CA GLY A 626 21.59 1.49 20.85
C GLY A 626 20.94 2.17 19.62
N ASP A 627 21.74 2.82 18.77
CA ASP A 627 21.29 3.48 17.54
C ASP A 627 21.19 2.51 16.34
N VAL A 628 21.63 1.25 16.49
CA VAL A 628 21.45 0.22 15.48
C VAL A 628 19.98 -0.18 15.42
N THR A 629 19.38 -0.14 14.23
CA THR A 629 17.99 -0.59 14.04
C THR A 629 17.90 -2.11 14.22
N VAL A 630 17.07 -2.58 15.16
CA VAL A 630 16.82 -4.01 15.38
C VAL A 630 15.33 -4.26 15.28
N ASP A 631 14.88 -5.11 14.36
CA ASP A 631 13.46 -5.42 14.20
C ASP A 631 13.19 -6.82 13.64
N THR A 632 11.92 -7.19 13.53
CA THR A 632 11.51 -8.45 12.89
C THR A 632 11.59 -8.34 11.36
N ILE A 633 11.56 -9.49 10.68
CA ILE A 633 11.55 -9.55 9.20
C ILE A 633 10.36 -8.74 8.66
N ASP A 634 9.18 -8.95 9.23
CA ASP A 634 7.93 -8.31 8.79
C ASP A 634 7.99 -6.77 8.98
N SER A 635 8.50 -6.31 10.13
CA SER A 635 8.63 -4.87 10.43
C SER A 635 9.75 -4.19 9.62
N PHE A 636 10.73 -4.95 9.13
CA PHE A 636 11.84 -4.41 8.32
C PHE A 636 11.46 -4.28 6.83
N GLN A 637 10.30 -4.80 6.43
CA GLN A 637 9.83 -4.67 5.05
C GLN A 637 9.67 -3.20 4.66
N GLY A 638 10.07 -2.83 3.44
CA GLY A 638 10.16 -1.44 2.98
C GLY A 638 11.44 -0.71 3.40
N GLY A 639 12.11 -1.16 4.48
CA GLY A 639 13.39 -0.61 4.92
C GLY A 639 14.59 -1.17 4.17
N GLU A 640 15.70 -0.44 4.17
CA GLU A 640 17.01 -0.90 3.64
C GLU A 640 18.16 -0.29 4.44
N ARG A 641 19.31 -0.95 4.44
CA ARG A 641 20.53 -0.48 5.10
C ARG A 641 21.76 -0.83 4.27
N GLU A 642 22.85 -0.11 4.50
CA GLU A 642 24.14 -0.43 3.86
C GLU A 642 24.62 -1.84 4.23
N ALA A 643 24.44 -2.23 5.52
CA ALA A 643 24.71 -3.57 5.99
C ALA A 643 23.55 -4.14 6.81
N VAL A 644 23.23 -5.41 6.62
CA VAL A 644 22.20 -6.11 7.40
C VAL A 644 22.75 -7.41 7.97
N VAL A 645 22.43 -7.69 9.23
CA VAL A 645 22.73 -8.95 9.90
C VAL A 645 21.40 -9.62 10.26
N VAL A 646 21.16 -10.84 9.77
CA VAL A 646 19.92 -11.60 9.99
C VAL A 646 20.16 -12.73 10.99
N SER A 647 19.28 -12.90 11.99
CA SER A 647 19.25 -14.02 12.95
C SER A 647 17.98 -14.83 12.75
N PHE A 648 18.13 -16.10 12.36
CA PHE A 648 16.99 -17.00 12.13
C PHE A 648 16.45 -17.64 13.41
N VAL A 649 17.27 -17.66 14.48
CA VAL A 649 16.88 -18.01 15.86
C VAL A 649 16.71 -19.50 16.13
N ARG A 650 16.08 -20.23 15.22
CA ARG A 650 15.67 -21.64 15.47
C ARG A 650 16.86 -22.57 15.43
N SER A 651 17.01 -23.35 16.52
CA SER A 651 18.05 -24.38 16.67
C SER A 651 17.55 -25.43 17.68
N ASN A 652 17.14 -26.60 17.19
CA ASN A 652 16.56 -27.67 18.01
C ASN A 652 16.66 -29.03 17.34
N ASP A 653 16.58 -30.10 18.16
CA ASP A 653 16.74 -31.50 17.71
C ASP A 653 15.59 -32.03 16.81
N GLU A 654 14.47 -31.29 16.73
CA GLU A 654 13.31 -31.65 15.91
C GLU A 654 13.35 -31.03 14.52
N ASN A 655 14.34 -30.16 14.25
CA ASN A 655 14.49 -29.34 13.04
C ASN A 655 13.26 -28.45 12.77
N ALA A 656 12.56 -28.05 13.84
CA ALA A 656 11.36 -27.27 13.73
C ALA A 656 11.66 -25.78 13.59
N SER A 657 11.53 -25.21 12.39
CA SER A 657 11.80 -23.80 12.10
C SER A 657 10.56 -22.92 12.30
N GLY A 658 9.40 -23.50 12.62
CA GLY A 658 8.17 -22.78 12.89
C GLY A 658 7.59 -22.14 11.62
N PHE A 659 7.27 -20.84 11.67
CA PHE A 659 6.71 -20.15 10.52
C PHE A 659 7.73 -19.96 9.36
N LEU A 660 9.03 -20.10 9.62
CA LEU A 660 10.05 -20.05 8.58
C LEU A 660 10.01 -21.24 7.62
N GLU A 661 9.45 -22.38 8.05
CA GLU A 661 9.34 -23.58 7.22
C GLU A 661 8.00 -23.69 6.45
N LEU A 662 7.08 -22.73 6.62
CA LEU A 662 5.80 -22.75 5.91
C LEU A 662 6.02 -22.60 4.39
N PRO A 663 5.41 -23.47 3.55
CA PRO A 663 5.72 -23.55 2.12
C PRO A 663 5.56 -22.25 1.35
N GLU A 664 4.55 -21.46 1.68
CA GLU A 664 4.24 -20.23 0.98
C GLU A 664 4.88 -18.99 1.64
N GLU A 665 4.74 -18.86 2.95
CA GLU A 665 5.19 -17.67 3.68
C GLU A 665 6.68 -17.70 4.03
N GLY A 666 7.23 -18.88 4.29
CA GLY A 666 8.65 -19.04 4.63
C GLY A 666 9.58 -18.48 3.55
N PRO A 667 9.44 -18.87 2.27
CA PRO A 667 10.21 -18.32 1.16
C PRO A 667 10.02 -16.81 1.00
N ARG A 668 8.82 -16.28 1.17
CA ARG A 668 8.53 -14.84 1.07
C ARG A 668 9.22 -14.05 2.18
N ARG A 669 9.21 -14.55 3.43
CA ARG A 669 9.97 -13.95 4.55
C ARG A 669 11.47 -14.01 4.32
N LEU A 670 11.96 -15.13 3.83
CA LEU A 670 13.37 -15.27 3.46
C LEU A 670 13.75 -14.24 2.39
N ASN A 671 12.97 -14.09 1.34
CA ASN A 671 13.18 -13.11 0.29
C ASN A 671 13.25 -11.68 0.85
N VAL A 672 12.35 -11.32 1.77
CA VAL A 672 12.43 -10.02 2.46
C VAL A 672 13.76 -9.90 3.21
N ALA A 673 14.14 -10.86 4.03
CA ALA A 673 15.37 -10.80 4.82
C ALA A 673 16.61 -10.67 3.94
N LEU A 674 16.68 -11.39 2.82
CA LEU A 674 17.82 -11.38 1.89
C LEU A 674 17.97 -10.05 1.11
N THR A 675 16.88 -9.30 0.92
CA THR A 675 16.86 -8.15 0.01
C THR A 675 16.87 -6.79 0.71
N ARG A 676 17.19 -6.75 2.01
CA ARG A 676 17.27 -5.49 2.79
C ARG A 676 18.65 -4.84 2.78
N ALA A 677 19.69 -5.60 2.48
CA ALA A 677 21.07 -5.10 2.48
C ALA A 677 21.48 -4.53 1.12
N ARG A 678 22.19 -3.41 1.14
CA ARG A 678 22.76 -2.80 -0.06
C ARG A 678 24.15 -3.39 -0.38
N LYS A 679 25.08 -3.35 0.58
CA LYS A 679 26.50 -3.66 0.36
C LYS A 679 26.98 -4.90 1.10
N ARG A 680 26.35 -5.25 2.23
CA ARG A 680 26.74 -6.44 2.99
C ARG A 680 25.53 -7.08 3.68
N LEU A 681 25.40 -8.38 3.48
CA LEU A 681 24.43 -9.24 4.15
C LEU A 681 25.15 -10.35 4.90
N VAL A 682 24.84 -10.47 6.21
CA VAL A 682 25.31 -11.56 7.06
C VAL A 682 24.11 -12.37 7.53
N LEU A 683 24.14 -13.68 7.31
CA LEU A 683 23.08 -14.60 7.65
C LEU A 683 23.56 -15.54 8.76
N VAL A 684 22.96 -15.45 9.94
CA VAL A 684 23.31 -16.22 11.13
C VAL A 684 22.17 -17.19 11.48
N GLY A 685 22.47 -18.47 11.52
CA GLY A 685 21.48 -19.49 11.85
C GLY A 685 22.06 -20.87 12.02
N ASP A 686 21.26 -21.81 12.51
CA ASP A 686 21.55 -23.25 12.52
C ASP A 686 21.03 -23.84 11.19
N TRP A 687 21.96 -23.97 10.24
CA TRP A 687 21.61 -24.37 8.88
C TRP A 687 21.15 -25.83 8.78
N GLU A 688 21.51 -26.68 9.76
CA GLU A 688 20.94 -28.06 9.85
C GLU A 688 19.45 -28.00 10.23
N THR A 689 19.10 -27.20 11.25
CA THR A 689 17.70 -27.01 11.65
C THR A 689 16.86 -26.36 10.54
N LEU A 690 17.39 -25.35 9.85
CA LEU A 690 16.65 -24.61 8.80
C LEU A 690 16.48 -25.44 7.52
N GLY A 691 17.55 -26.17 7.10
CA GLY A 691 17.60 -26.91 5.84
C GLY A 691 17.07 -28.32 5.91
N THR A 692 16.59 -28.78 7.08
CA THR A 692 16.04 -30.13 7.27
C THR A 692 14.55 -30.06 7.61
N ILE A 693 13.75 -30.89 6.92
CA ILE A 693 12.29 -30.97 7.19
C ILE A 693 12.09 -31.41 8.63
N ALA A 694 11.25 -30.67 9.37
CA ALA A 694 10.92 -30.99 10.74
C ALA A 694 10.27 -32.39 10.85
N SER A 695 10.58 -33.12 11.94
CA SER A 695 10.17 -34.52 12.13
C SER A 695 8.66 -34.76 12.12
N HIS A 696 7.86 -33.71 12.34
CA HIS A 696 6.40 -33.73 12.39
C HIS A 696 5.72 -33.24 11.09
N ARG A 697 6.52 -32.92 10.04
CA ARG A 697 6.04 -32.41 8.74
C ARG A 697 6.37 -33.34 7.59
N THR A 698 5.59 -33.21 6.52
CA THR A 698 5.87 -33.82 5.21
C THR A 698 6.60 -32.84 4.28
N PRO A 699 7.22 -33.30 3.17
CA PRO A 699 7.86 -32.42 2.19
C PRO A 699 6.94 -31.31 1.64
N ASP A 700 5.67 -31.61 1.45
CA ASP A 700 4.68 -30.63 0.93
C ASP A 700 4.27 -29.57 1.97
N GLU A 701 4.60 -29.81 3.25
CA GLU A 701 4.33 -28.89 4.37
C GLU A 701 5.55 -28.08 4.80
N SER A 702 6.65 -28.12 4.05
CA SER A 702 7.92 -27.49 4.44
C SER A 702 8.66 -26.90 3.24
N CYS A 703 9.26 -25.73 3.41
CA CYS A 703 10.21 -25.12 2.46
C CYS A 703 11.68 -25.26 2.89
N ALA A 704 12.01 -26.25 3.73
CA ALA A 704 13.38 -26.49 4.22
C ALA A 704 14.39 -26.63 3.07
N ASP A 705 13.99 -27.15 1.91
CA ASP A 705 14.81 -27.28 0.72
C ASP A 705 15.33 -25.94 0.17
N VAL A 706 14.56 -24.83 0.34
CA VAL A 706 15.01 -23.47 -0.01
C VAL A 706 16.18 -23.05 0.88
N TYR A 707 16.08 -23.31 2.19
CA TYR A 707 17.16 -23.02 3.14
C TYR A 707 18.38 -23.91 2.92
N ALA A 708 18.18 -25.18 2.54
CA ALA A 708 19.28 -26.07 2.17
C ALA A 708 20.04 -25.53 0.94
N ARG A 709 19.33 -25.08 -0.11
CA ARG A 709 19.96 -24.43 -1.27
C ARG A 709 20.67 -23.11 -0.92
N LEU A 710 20.14 -22.37 0.07
CA LEU A 710 20.82 -21.17 0.56
C LEU A 710 22.09 -21.51 1.33
N ALA A 711 22.06 -22.52 2.20
CA ALA A 711 23.25 -23.01 2.92
C ALA A 711 24.35 -23.45 1.95
N ASP A 712 24.00 -24.23 0.91
CA ASP A 712 24.92 -24.62 -0.16
C ASP A 712 25.51 -23.40 -0.89
N HIS A 713 24.70 -22.37 -1.13
CA HIS A 713 25.15 -21.12 -1.77
C HIS A 713 26.10 -20.30 -0.89
N LEU A 714 25.98 -20.40 0.43
CA LEU A 714 26.81 -19.72 1.44
C LEU A 714 28.08 -20.51 1.83
N ASP A 715 28.23 -21.74 1.38
CA ASP A 715 29.28 -22.68 1.80
C ASP A 715 29.27 -22.97 3.33
N VAL A 716 28.10 -23.14 3.96
CA VAL A 716 27.92 -23.39 5.40
C VAL A 716 27.14 -24.66 5.70
#